data_64f36357125fe50b0203e2e82b50df77
#
_entry.id   64f36357125fe50b0203e2e82b50df77
#
_cell.length_a   1.000
_cell.length_b   1.000
_cell.length_c   1.000
_cell.angle_alpha   90.00
_cell.angle_beta   90.00
_cell.angle_gamma   90.00
#
_symmetry.space_group_name_H-M   'P 1'
#
loop_
_entity.id
_entity.type
_entity.pdbx_description
1 polymer ?
#
loop_
_entity_poly.entity_id
_entity_poly.type
_entity_poly.pdbx_seq_one_letter_code
_entity_poly.pdbx_strand_id
1 'polypeptide(L)'
;MSEEIRENIHDVNLTSEMKDSFIDYAMSVIVARALPDVRDGLKPVHRRILYGMNELGVTPDKAHKKSARIVGDVMGKYHPHGDSAIYESMVRMAQPFSYRYMLVDGHGNFGSVDGDGAAAMRYTEARMSKIATEMLRDINKNTVDFQSNYDDTEKEPVVLPARFPNLLVNGTTGIAVGMATNIPPHNLSEVVAAIDLLMDNPDVTTNELMEVLPGPDFPTGGLVMGKSGIRRAYETGKGSITVRAKVEITEMPNGKERILVTELPYMVNKAKLIERISELHRDKRIEGITDLRDESSREGMRIVIDVRRDASASVILNNLYKLTSLQNSFGFNMLAIEKGVPKVLSLKQILENYIEHQREVITRRTVFEKEKAEARAHILEGLRIALDHIDEIIAIIRGSKSDDEAKATMIERFDLSDRQSQAILDMRLRRLTGLEREKIENEYQELLKLIEDLTDILARPERVTEIIKNELADLNQRFGDKRRTELLVGEVLSLEDEDLIEEEEIVITLTNNGYIKRLANNEFRAQRRGGRGVQGMGIHNDDFVKNLVSCSTHDTLLFFTNNGKVYRAKGYEIPEYGRTAKGIPIINLLGIDSSESIQAIIAVTGEAEEGHYLFFTTRQGTVKRTSVTAFANIRSNGLIAIGLKEDDELVNVLLTDGQSNIIIGTHNGYSVTFKEEAVRDMGRTASGVRGIRLREEDYVVGAALMKEDQEILVITEKGYGKRTKVSEYPVKGRGGKGIKTANITEKNGPLAGLTTVSGNEDIMLITDKGVIIRFNVSTVSQTGRSTLGVRLMKMEADTKVVTMAAVEPEAVEQTVEEQATEE
;
A
#
# COMPACT_ATOMS: atom_id res chain seq x y z
N MET A 1 -16.15 -49.53 -63.75
CA MET A 1 -16.54 -49.62 -62.33
C MET A 1 -16.20 -48.29 -61.69
N SER A 2 -17.21 -47.46 -61.40
CA SER A 2 -17.06 -46.20 -60.70
C SER A 2 -16.88 -46.55 -59.23
N GLU A 3 -15.69 -46.26 -58.63
CA GLU A 3 -15.53 -46.30 -57.20
C GLU A 3 -16.39 -45.18 -56.62
N GLU A 4 -17.43 -45.55 -55.89
CA GLU A 4 -18.20 -44.61 -55.06
C GLU A 4 -17.24 -44.16 -53.94
N ILE A 5 -16.82 -42.89 -54.01
CA ILE A 5 -16.18 -42.18 -52.87
C ILE A 5 -17.26 -42.12 -51.79
N ARG A 6 -17.16 -42.96 -50.78
CA ARG A 6 -17.99 -42.82 -49.56
C ARG A 6 -17.47 -41.61 -48.81
N GLU A 7 -18.16 -40.50 -49.01
CA GLU A 7 -17.97 -39.31 -48.15
C GLU A 7 -18.36 -39.68 -46.70
N ASN A 8 -17.39 -39.63 -45.80
CA ASN A 8 -17.63 -39.86 -44.38
C ASN A 8 -18.08 -38.56 -43.75
N ILE A 9 -19.38 -38.22 -44.01
CA ILE A 9 -19.98 -36.99 -43.46
C ILE A 9 -20.54 -37.30 -42.09
N HIS A 10 -20.01 -36.61 -41.06
CA HIS A 10 -20.49 -36.62 -39.69
C HIS A 10 -21.26 -35.32 -39.42
N ASP A 11 -22.49 -35.41 -38.97
CA ASP A 11 -23.26 -34.30 -38.50
C ASP A 11 -22.72 -33.83 -37.13
N VAL A 12 -22.13 -32.65 -37.10
CA VAL A 12 -21.59 -32.04 -35.87
C VAL A 12 -22.48 -30.87 -35.46
N ASN A 13 -22.91 -30.88 -34.20
CA ASN A 13 -23.60 -29.73 -33.62
C ASN A 13 -22.61 -28.59 -33.39
N LEU A 14 -22.70 -27.55 -34.21
CA LEU A 14 -21.77 -26.42 -34.14
C LEU A 14 -21.68 -25.79 -32.74
N THR A 15 -22.78 -25.71 -31.99
CA THR A 15 -22.80 -25.15 -30.63
C THR A 15 -22.03 -26.02 -29.67
N SER A 16 -22.12 -27.35 -29.74
CA SER A 16 -21.37 -28.27 -28.89
C SER A 16 -19.89 -28.22 -29.23
N GLU A 17 -19.53 -28.32 -30.51
CA GLU A 17 -18.15 -28.28 -30.98
C GLU A 17 -17.45 -26.98 -30.60
N MET A 18 -18.11 -25.83 -30.79
CA MET A 18 -17.60 -24.53 -30.39
C MET A 18 -17.41 -24.43 -28.87
N LYS A 19 -18.32 -24.97 -28.08
CA LYS A 19 -18.23 -24.97 -26.63
C LYS A 19 -17.05 -25.82 -26.14
N ASP A 20 -16.91 -27.02 -26.65
CA ASP A 20 -15.90 -27.96 -26.26
C ASP A 20 -14.49 -27.45 -26.68
N SER A 21 -14.36 -27.00 -27.93
CA SER A 21 -13.11 -26.36 -28.42
C SER A 21 -12.74 -25.09 -27.66
N PHE A 22 -13.72 -24.29 -27.24
CA PHE A 22 -13.45 -23.09 -26.45
C PHE A 22 -12.99 -23.43 -25.02
N ILE A 23 -13.58 -24.46 -24.41
CA ILE A 23 -13.18 -24.95 -23.09
C ILE A 23 -11.74 -25.47 -23.15
N ASP A 24 -11.40 -26.29 -24.14
CA ASP A 24 -10.05 -26.82 -24.30
C ASP A 24 -9.01 -25.72 -24.52
N TYR A 25 -9.35 -24.72 -25.37
CA TYR A 25 -8.50 -23.55 -25.57
C TYR A 25 -8.33 -22.75 -24.27
N ALA A 26 -9.44 -22.48 -23.56
CA ALA A 26 -9.40 -21.72 -22.30
C ALA A 26 -8.55 -22.45 -21.26
N MET A 27 -8.73 -23.76 -21.09
CA MET A 27 -7.94 -24.57 -20.16
C MET A 27 -6.46 -24.56 -20.52
N SER A 28 -6.12 -24.69 -21.82
CA SER A 28 -4.73 -24.60 -22.29
C SER A 28 -4.10 -23.25 -21.96
N VAL A 29 -4.83 -22.13 -22.21
CA VAL A 29 -4.34 -20.78 -21.89
C VAL A 29 -4.18 -20.57 -20.39
N ILE A 30 -5.11 -21.07 -19.58
CA ILE A 30 -5.07 -20.93 -18.11
C ILE A 30 -3.89 -21.73 -17.51
N VAL A 31 -3.83 -23.02 -17.80
CA VAL A 31 -2.89 -23.93 -17.12
C VAL A 31 -1.50 -23.92 -17.77
N ALA A 32 -1.42 -23.83 -19.10
CA ALA A 32 -0.18 -24.03 -19.84
C ALA A 32 0.41 -22.77 -20.51
N ARG A 33 -0.09 -21.57 -20.22
CA ARG A 33 0.40 -20.34 -20.86
C ARG A 33 0.49 -19.11 -19.96
N ALA A 34 -0.64 -18.66 -19.38
CA ALA A 34 -0.76 -17.31 -18.83
C ALA A 34 -0.49 -17.22 -17.33
N LEU A 35 -0.74 -18.27 -16.58
CA LEU A 35 -0.65 -18.26 -15.12
C LEU A 35 0.63 -18.95 -14.63
N PRO A 36 1.21 -18.46 -13.50
CA PRO A 36 2.36 -19.09 -12.87
C PRO A 36 1.95 -20.30 -12.02
N ASP A 37 2.85 -21.26 -11.87
CA ASP A 37 2.75 -22.27 -10.81
C ASP A 37 3.12 -21.63 -9.47
N VAL A 38 2.36 -21.92 -8.41
CA VAL A 38 2.59 -21.33 -7.09
C VAL A 38 3.95 -21.72 -6.49
N ARG A 39 4.48 -22.88 -6.85
CA ARG A 39 5.72 -23.46 -6.31
C ARG A 39 6.97 -22.74 -6.79
N ASP A 40 7.10 -22.50 -8.11
CA ASP A 40 8.27 -21.85 -8.71
C ASP A 40 8.02 -20.43 -9.23
N GLY A 41 6.77 -19.98 -9.24
CA GLY A 41 6.39 -18.64 -9.68
C GLY A 41 6.59 -18.37 -11.16
N LEU A 42 6.76 -19.42 -11.98
CA LEU A 42 7.05 -19.29 -13.38
C LEU A 42 5.87 -19.71 -14.26
N LYS A 43 5.71 -18.98 -15.36
CA LYS A 43 4.90 -19.46 -16.49
C LYS A 43 5.69 -20.51 -17.27
N PRO A 44 5.03 -21.39 -18.04
CA PRO A 44 5.72 -22.40 -18.83
C PRO A 44 6.84 -21.85 -19.73
N VAL A 45 6.63 -20.71 -20.40
CA VAL A 45 7.66 -20.13 -21.26
C VAL A 45 8.94 -19.72 -20.50
N HIS A 46 8.79 -19.11 -19.30
CA HIS A 46 9.93 -18.72 -18.46
C HIS A 46 10.69 -19.96 -17.94
N ARG A 47 9.94 -20.97 -17.49
CA ARG A 47 10.52 -22.24 -17.02
C ARG A 47 11.32 -22.92 -18.13
N ARG A 48 10.78 -23.00 -19.33
CA ARG A 48 11.43 -23.57 -20.51
C ARG A 48 12.68 -22.81 -20.93
N ILE A 49 12.67 -21.47 -20.83
CA ILE A 49 13.85 -20.64 -21.12
C ILE A 49 14.96 -20.95 -20.12
N LEU A 50 14.69 -20.95 -18.82
CA LEU A 50 15.70 -21.22 -17.80
C LEU A 50 16.23 -22.67 -17.91
N TYR A 51 15.35 -23.63 -18.12
CA TYR A 51 15.74 -25.03 -18.31
C TYR A 51 16.58 -25.20 -19.60
N GLY A 52 16.17 -24.62 -20.71
CA GLY A 52 16.92 -24.63 -21.96
C GLY A 52 18.30 -23.98 -21.85
N MET A 53 18.42 -22.87 -21.11
CA MET A 53 19.73 -22.27 -20.81
C MET A 53 20.62 -23.20 -19.99
N ASN A 54 20.04 -23.93 -19.04
CA ASN A 54 20.77 -24.93 -18.24
C ASN A 54 21.31 -26.05 -19.10
N GLU A 55 20.45 -26.63 -19.93
CA GLU A 55 20.84 -27.73 -20.85
C GLU A 55 21.90 -27.29 -21.88
N LEU A 56 21.82 -26.07 -22.38
CA LEU A 56 22.84 -25.46 -23.22
C LEU A 56 24.15 -25.13 -22.48
N GLY A 57 24.13 -25.23 -21.13
CA GLY A 57 25.25 -24.86 -20.28
C GLY A 57 25.59 -23.39 -20.32
N VAL A 58 24.58 -22.51 -20.46
CA VAL A 58 24.73 -21.06 -20.52
C VAL A 58 24.62 -20.50 -19.09
N THR A 59 25.58 -20.86 -18.26
CA THR A 59 25.65 -20.53 -16.83
C THR A 59 26.40 -19.22 -16.57
N PRO A 60 26.28 -18.59 -15.39
CA PRO A 60 26.91 -17.30 -15.08
C PRO A 60 28.44 -17.27 -15.18
N ASP A 61 29.09 -18.41 -15.02
CA ASP A 61 30.54 -18.57 -15.09
C ASP A 61 31.06 -18.67 -16.52
N LYS A 62 30.16 -18.81 -17.51
CA LYS A 62 30.52 -18.94 -18.93
C LYS A 62 30.23 -17.67 -19.72
N ALA A 63 30.78 -17.58 -20.93
CA ALA A 63 30.52 -16.47 -21.83
C ALA A 63 29.04 -16.42 -22.23
N HIS A 64 28.53 -15.21 -22.45
CA HIS A 64 27.21 -14.99 -23.02
C HIS A 64 27.08 -15.68 -24.39
N LYS A 65 25.88 -16.11 -24.71
CA LYS A 65 25.54 -16.68 -26.04
C LYS A 65 24.56 -15.75 -26.74
N LYS A 66 24.59 -15.77 -28.09
CA LYS A 66 23.60 -15.02 -28.87
C LYS A 66 22.18 -15.41 -28.45
N SER A 67 21.34 -14.43 -28.22
CA SER A 67 19.94 -14.65 -27.80
C SER A 67 19.20 -15.53 -28.80
N ALA A 68 19.47 -15.38 -30.10
CA ALA A 68 18.86 -16.19 -31.15
C ALA A 68 19.17 -17.69 -31.01
N ARG A 69 20.33 -18.06 -30.45
CA ARG A 69 20.66 -19.47 -30.21
C ARG A 69 19.84 -20.05 -29.07
N ILE A 70 19.67 -19.29 -27.99
CA ILE A 70 18.85 -19.72 -26.83
C ILE A 70 17.39 -19.84 -27.25
N VAL A 71 16.85 -18.83 -27.94
CA VAL A 71 15.48 -18.82 -28.44
C VAL A 71 15.22 -19.98 -29.40
N GLY A 72 16.15 -20.24 -30.34
CA GLY A 72 16.03 -21.35 -31.31
C GLY A 72 16.03 -22.73 -30.63
N ASP A 73 16.87 -22.95 -29.64
CA ASP A 73 16.93 -24.23 -28.89
C ASP A 73 15.65 -24.44 -28.06
N VAL A 74 15.19 -23.42 -27.35
CA VAL A 74 13.95 -23.45 -26.56
C VAL A 74 12.72 -23.68 -27.45
N MET A 75 12.64 -23.01 -28.59
CA MET A 75 11.56 -23.17 -29.55
C MET A 75 11.53 -24.58 -30.16
N GLY A 76 12.68 -25.07 -30.54
CA GLY A 76 12.79 -26.40 -31.19
C GLY A 76 12.54 -27.57 -30.25
N LYS A 77 12.91 -27.45 -28.96
CA LYS A 77 12.84 -28.58 -28.02
C LYS A 77 11.64 -28.51 -27.08
N TYR A 78 11.22 -27.33 -26.65
CA TYR A 78 10.28 -27.24 -25.52
C TYR A 78 9.05 -26.36 -25.78
N HIS A 79 9.18 -25.26 -26.55
CA HIS A 79 8.12 -24.26 -26.65
C HIS A 79 7.70 -24.02 -28.10
N PRO A 80 6.71 -24.75 -28.64
CA PRO A 80 6.33 -24.71 -30.05
C PRO A 80 5.46 -23.48 -30.39
N HIS A 81 5.99 -22.28 -30.11
CA HIS A 81 5.34 -21.00 -30.39
C HIS A 81 6.33 -20.04 -31.06
N GLY A 82 5.85 -18.85 -31.44
CA GLY A 82 6.69 -17.86 -32.14
C GLY A 82 7.93 -17.45 -31.34
N ASP A 83 9.04 -17.27 -32.06
CA ASP A 83 10.33 -16.85 -31.52
C ASP A 83 10.27 -15.51 -30.78
N SER A 84 9.43 -14.59 -31.26
CA SER A 84 9.22 -13.28 -30.61
C SER A 84 8.69 -13.42 -29.19
N ALA A 85 7.73 -14.34 -28.94
CA ALA A 85 7.18 -14.55 -27.60
C ALA A 85 8.21 -15.08 -26.61
N ILE A 86 9.11 -15.98 -27.08
CA ILE A 86 10.21 -16.53 -26.28
C ILE A 86 11.23 -15.43 -26.00
N TYR A 87 11.62 -14.68 -27.05
CA TYR A 87 12.61 -13.61 -26.93
C TYR A 87 12.15 -12.49 -26.02
N GLU A 88 10.92 -11.99 -26.16
CA GLU A 88 10.37 -10.95 -25.30
C GLU A 88 10.26 -11.39 -23.84
N SER A 89 9.90 -12.67 -23.60
CA SER A 89 9.92 -13.24 -22.26
C SER A 89 11.31 -13.27 -21.65
N MET A 90 12.31 -13.67 -22.41
CA MET A 90 13.72 -13.66 -22.00
C MET A 90 14.22 -12.22 -21.75
N VAL A 91 13.90 -11.29 -22.66
CA VAL A 91 14.22 -9.86 -22.52
C VAL A 91 13.69 -9.31 -21.21
N ARG A 92 12.41 -9.58 -20.91
CA ARG A 92 11.79 -9.10 -19.68
C ARG A 92 12.50 -9.61 -18.42
N MET A 93 12.96 -10.85 -18.40
CA MET A 93 13.74 -11.42 -17.29
C MET A 93 15.12 -10.76 -17.11
N ALA A 94 15.63 -10.03 -18.11
CA ALA A 94 16.89 -9.31 -18.08
C ALA A 94 16.74 -7.80 -17.78
N GLN A 95 15.51 -7.29 -17.69
CA GLN A 95 15.25 -5.85 -17.48
C GLN A 95 15.24 -5.49 -15.99
N PRO A 96 16.14 -4.60 -15.51
CA PRO A 96 16.24 -4.21 -14.10
C PRO A 96 15.05 -3.37 -13.61
N PHE A 97 14.24 -2.83 -14.54
CA PHE A 97 13.01 -2.08 -14.26
C PHE A 97 11.74 -2.96 -14.31
N SER A 98 11.87 -4.22 -14.78
CA SER A 98 10.76 -5.19 -14.86
C SER A 98 10.84 -6.25 -13.77
N TYR A 99 12.04 -6.74 -13.45
CA TYR A 99 12.29 -7.78 -12.46
C TYR A 99 13.02 -7.19 -11.25
N ARG A 100 12.55 -7.51 -10.05
CA ARG A 100 13.21 -7.09 -8.81
C ARG A 100 14.56 -7.78 -8.63
N TYR A 101 14.64 -9.07 -9.02
CA TYR A 101 15.86 -9.87 -9.13
C TYR A 101 15.89 -10.52 -10.51
N MET A 102 16.74 -10.03 -11.39
CA MET A 102 16.83 -10.50 -12.76
C MET A 102 17.25 -11.96 -12.82
N LEU A 103 16.57 -12.75 -13.66
CA LEU A 103 16.90 -14.17 -13.91
C LEU A 103 17.82 -14.36 -15.12
N VAL A 104 17.90 -13.37 -15.99
CA VAL A 104 18.75 -13.37 -17.16
C VAL A 104 19.76 -12.22 -17.07
N ASP A 105 21.03 -12.52 -17.35
CA ASP A 105 22.11 -11.55 -17.50
C ASP A 105 22.28 -11.26 -18.99
N GLY A 106 21.79 -10.08 -19.39
CA GLY A 106 21.79 -9.64 -20.79
C GLY A 106 22.98 -8.75 -21.13
N HIS A 107 23.52 -8.92 -22.35
CA HIS A 107 24.55 -8.07 -22.91
C HIS A 107 24.07 -7.46 -24.23
N GLY A 108 24.06 -6.13 -24.31
CA GLY A 108 23.50 -5.36 -25.41
C GLY A 108 22.28 -4.54 -25.00
N ASN A 109 21.43 -4.15 -25.95
CA ASN A 109 20.22 -3.38 -25.68
C ASN A 109 19.03 -4.31 -25.42
N PHE A 110 18.58 -4.35 -24.18
CA PHE A 110 17.39 -5.09 -23.73
C PHE A 110 16.18 -4.17 -23.44
N GLY A 111 16.16 -3.00 -24.05
CA GLY A 111 15.10 -2.02 -23.85
C GLY A 111 15.38 -1.03 -22.73
N SER A 112 14.50 -0.05 -22.56
CA SER A 112 14.62 0.99 -21.57
C SER A 112 13.28 1.30 -20.88
N VAL A 113 13.34 2.08 -19.80
CA VAL A 113 12.15 2.60 -19.09
C VAL A 113 11.35 3.58 -19.97
N ASP A 114 11.94 4.08 -21.05
CA ASP A 114 11.27 4.91 -22.05
C ASP A 114 10.36 4.13 -22.99
N GLY A 115 10.36 2.80 -22.85
CA GLY A 115 9.55 1.91 -23.70
C GLY A 115 10.23 1.53 -25.00
N ASP A 116 11.52 1.80 -25.16
CA ASP A 116 12.29 1.29 -26.26
C ASP A 116 12.33 -0.23 -26.22
N GLY A 117 12.10 -0.85 -27.38
CA GLY A 117 12.20 -2.30 -27.52
C GLY A 117 13.64 -2.79 -27.43
N ALA A 118 13.83 -4.07 -27.11
CA ALA A 118 15.12 -4.69 -27.22
C ALA A 118 15.60 -4.74 -28.68
N ALA A 119 16.92 -4.70 -28.88
CA ALA A 119 17.51 -4.96 -30.19
C ALA A 119 17.16 -6.39 -30.66
N ALA A 120 17.16 -6.63 -31.95
CA ALA A 120 16.89 -7.96 -32.52
C ALA A 120 17.82 -9.03 -31.91
N MET A 121 17.30 -10.22 -31.69
CA MET A 121 17.96 -11.33 -30.97
C MET A 121 19.29 -11.78 -31.57
N ARG A 122 19.57 -11.42 -32.83
CA ARG A 122 20.87 -11.66 -33.49
C ARG A 122 21.98 -10.74 -32.98
N TYR A 123 21.63 -9.59 -32.36
CA TYR A 123 22.58 -8.62 -31.81
C TYR A 123 22.84 -8.80 -30.33
N THR A 124 21.79 -9.14 -29.56
CA THR A 124 21.88 -9.31 -28.12
C THR A 124 22.48 -10.66 -27.72
N GLU A 125 23.07 -10.71 -26.56
CA GLU A 125 23.61 -11.94 -25.96
C GLU A 125 23.06 -12.09 -24.54
N ALA A 126 22.90 -13.31 -24.09
CA ALA A 126 22.35 -13.61 -22.77
C ALA A 126 23.00 -14.83 -22.13
N ARG A 127 22.88 -14.91 -20.82
CA ARG A 127 23.18 -16.09 -20.00
C ARG A 127 22.31 -16.05 -18.73
N MET A 128 22.27 -17.11 -17.97
CA MET A 128 21.62 -17.10 -16.66
C MET A 128 22.31 -16.12 -15.72
N SER A 129 21.54 -15.44 -14.90
CA SER A 129 22.08 -14.69 -13.76
C SER A 129 22.49 -15.65 -12.63
N LYS A 130 23.29 -15.15 -11.67
CA LYS A 130 23.71 -15.97 -10.51
C LYS A 130 22.53 -16.47 -9.69
N ILE A 131 21.49 -15.66 -9.47
CA ILE A 131 20.31 -16.07 -8.70
C ILE A 131 19.46 -17.10 -9.49
N ALA A 132 19.43 -17.03 -10.82
CA ALA A 132 18.68 -18.00 -11.64
C ALA A 132 19.20 -19.44 -11.49
N THR A 133 20.49 -19.63 -11.18
CA THR A 133 21.04 -20.97 -10.92
C THR A 133 20.44 -21.61 -9.67
N GLU A 134 19.95 -20.81 -8.71
CA GLU A 134 19.25 -21.32 -7.52
C GLU A 134 17.85 -21.86 -7.85
N MET A 135 17.23 -21.39 -8.95
CA MET A 135 15.96 -21.96 -9.44
C MET A 135 16.12 -23.41 -9.93
N LEU A 136 17.29 -23.73 -10.49
CA LEU A 136 17.58 -25.03 -11.13
C LEU A 136 18.48 -25.93 -10.28
N ARG A 137 18.90 -25.47 -9.11
CA ARG A 137 19.79 -26.21 -8.23
C ARG A 137 19.19 -27.57 -7.87
N ASP A 138 20.02 -28.59 -7.95
CA ASP A 138 19.65 -29.96 -7.66
C ASP A 138 18.57 -30.57 -8.60
N ILE A 139 18.28 -29.96 -9.76
CA ILE A 139 17.30 -30.49 -10.72
C ILE A 139 17.65 -31.94 -11.20
N ASN A 140 18.94 -32.27 -11.24
CA ASN A 140 19.45 -33.59 -11.66
C ASN A 140 19.43 -34.65 -10.53
N LYS A 141 18.86 -34.32 -9.36
CA LYS A 141 18.76 -35.20 -8.20
C LYS A 141 17.33 -35.70 -7.97
N ASN A 142 16.56 -35.87 -9.01
CA ASN A 142 15.17 -36.35 -8.97
C ASN A 142 14.26 -35.51 -8.03
N THR A 143 14.54 -34.21 -7.91
CA THR A 143 13.86 -33.33 -6.98
C THR A 143 12.46 -32.90 -7.45
N VAL A 144 12.22 -32.94 -8.75
CA VAL A 144 10.96 -32.55 -9.41
C VAL A 144 10.59 -33.55 -10.48
N ASP A 145 9.32 -33.59 -10.88
CA ASP A 145 8.84 -34.45 -11.93
C ASP A 145 9.13 -33.87 -13.31
N PHE A 146 9.34 -34.75 -14.27
CA PHE A 146 9.54 -34.46 -15.67
C PHE A 146 8.40 -35.05 -16.51
N GLN A 147 8.01 -34.30 -17.54
CA GLN A 147 7.03 -34.73 -18.54
C GLN A 147 7.66 -34.73 -19.94
N SER A 148 7.03 -35.40 -20.89
CA SER A 148 7.41 -35.28 -22.29
C SER A 148 7.14 -33.88 -22.81
N ASN A 149 7.96 -33.40 -23.73
CA ASN A 149 7.71 -32.18 -24.49
C ASN A 149 6.54 -32.40 -25.49
N TYR A 150 6.30 -31.42 -26.35
CA TYR A 150 5.17 -31.43 -27.29
C TYR A 150 5.22 -32.53 -28.37
N ASP A 151 6.37 -33.11 -28.65
CA ASP A 151 6.58 -34.16 -29.68
C ASP A 151 7.19 -35.48 -29.13
N ASP A 152 7.23 -35.64 -27.80
CA ASP A 152 7.77 -36.80 -27.08
C ASP A 152 9.26 -37.11 -27.34
N THR A 153 10.01 -36.18 -27.92
CA THR A 153 11.45 -36.35 -28.19
C THR A 153 12.35 -35.97 -27.02
N GLU A 154 11.91 -35.03 -26.19
CA GLU A 154 12.67 -34.53 -25.05
C GLU A 154 11.81 -34.55 -23.78
N LYS A 155 12.44 -34.35 -22.65
CA LYS A 155 11.76 -34.21 -21.36
C LYS A 155 11.96 -32.82 -20.81
N GLU A 156 10.91 -32.25 -20.24
CA GLU A 156 10.94 -30.96 -19.57
C GLU A 156 10.43 -31.07 -18.13
N PRO A 157 10.93 -30.24 -17.18
CA PRO A 157 10.46 -30.25 -15.81
C PRO A 157 9.04 -29.66 -15.71
N VAL A 158 8.18 -30.30 -14.94
CA VAL A 158 6.83 -29.81 -14.63
C VAL A 158 6.91 -28.51 -13.81
N VAL A 159 7.88 -28.45 -12.90
CA VAL A 159 8.19 -27.30 -12.02
C VAL A 159 9.69 -27.30 -11.75
N LEU A 160 10.27 -26.15 -11.42
CA LEU A 160 11.66 -26.09 -10.99
C LEU A 160 11.79 -26.29 -9.48
N PRO A 161 12.96 -26.75 -8.99
CA PRO A 161 13.23 -26.84 -7.54
C PRO A 161 13.07 -25.51 -6.81
N ALA A 162 13.34 -24.40 -7.47
CA ALA A 162 13.06 -23.03 -7.03
C ALA A 162 13.47 -22.75 -5.58
N ARG A 163 14.77 -22.80 -5.30
CA ARG A 163 15.33 -22.65 -3.95
C ARG A 163 14.99 -21.30 -3.30
N PHE A 164 14.54 -20.30 -4.05
CA PHE A 164 14.02 -19.06 -3.51
C PHE A 164 12.58 -18.80 -3.97
N PRO A 165 11.79 -18.06 -3.18
CA PRO A 165 10.36 -17.87 -3.40
C PRO A 165 10.07 -16.87 -4.55
N ASN A 166 10.38 -17.27 -5.78
CA ASN A 166 10.36 -16.43 -6.95
C ASN A 166 8.99 -15.78 -7.22
N LEU A 167 7.87 -16.47 -6.91
CA LEU A 167 6.54 -15.91 -7.12
C LEU A 167 6.33 -14.57 -6.39
N LEU A 168 6.76 -14.49 -5.13
CA LEU A 168 6.66 -13.26 -4.33
C LEU A 168 7.79 -12.29 -4.63
N VAL A 169 9.02 -12.80 -4.79
CA VAL A 169 10.21 -11.96 -4.95
C VAL A 169 10.20 -11.18 -6.26
N ASN A 170 9.84 -11.81 -7.38
CA ASN A 170 9.75 -11.15 -8.68
C ASN A 170 8.33 -10.77 -9.09
N GLY A 171 7.32 -11.35 -8.45
CA GLY A 171 5.94 -11.17 -8.86
C GLY A 171 5.66 -11.73 -10.26
N THR A 172 4.46 -11.51 -10.74
CA THR A 172 4.07 -11.89 -12.12
C THR A 172 2.80 -11.17 -12.54
N THR A 173 2.64 -10.96 -13.83
CA THR A 173 1.40 -10.46 -14.43
C THR A 173 1.00 -11.37 -15.59
N GLY A 174 -0.29 -11.67 -15.74
CA GLY A 174 -0.76 -12.52 -16.83
C GLY A 174 -2.26 -12.40 -17.05
N ILE A 175 -2.67 -12.47 -18.33
CA ILE A 175 -4.07 -12.41 -18.73
C ILE A 175 -4.42 -13.75 -19.37
N ALA A 176 -5.32 -14.51 -18.74
CA ALA A 176 -5.88 -15.74 -19.24
C ALA A 176 -7.32 -15.55 -19.72
N VAL A 177 -7.97 -16.62 -20.11
CA VAL A 177 -9.40 -16.57 -20.48
C VAL A 177 -10.24 -16.50 -19.20
N GLY A 178 -11.00 -15.42 -19.06
CA GLY A 178 -11.90 -15.20 -17.93
C GLY A 178 -11.23 -14.88 -16.59
N MET A 179 -9.90 -14.82 -16.53
CA MET A 179 -9.16 -14.49 -15.31
C MET A 179 -7.79 -13.86 -15.61
N ALA A 180 -7.24 -13.15 -14.64
CA ALA A 180 -5.91 -12.55 -14.76
C ALA A 180 -5.16 -12.69 -13.44
N THR A 181 -3.85 -12.69 -13.48
CA THR A 181 -2.98 -12.61 -12.31
C THR A 181 -2.19 -11.31 -12.31
N ASN A 182 -2.00 -10.74 -11.13
CA ASN A 182 -1.17 -9.57 -10.93
C ASN A 182 -0.59 -9.60 -9.50
N ILE A 183 0.58 -10.19 -9.37
CA ILE A 183 1.30 -10.37 -8.11
C ILE A 183 2.49 -9.43 -8.12
N PRO A 184 2.59 -8.47 -7.16
CA PRO A 184 3.71 -7.55 -7.12
C PRO A 184 4.99 -8.22 -6.65
N PRO A 185 6.16 -7.68 -7.00
CA PRO A 185 7.43 -8.10 -6.45
C PRO A 185 7.62 -7.66 -5.00
N HIS A 186 8.48 -8.40 -4.26
CA HIS A 186 8.80 -8.13 -2.85
C HIS A 186 10.30 -8.22 -2.59
N ASN A 187 10.74 -7.68 -1.47
CA ASN A 187 12.14 -7.77 -1.04
C ASN A 187 12.47 -9.20 -0.58
N LEU A 188 13.60 -9.73 -1.04
CA LEU A 188 14.00 -11.11 -0.74
C LEU A 188 14.21 -11.33 0.77
N SER A 189 14.87 -10.41 1.46
CA SER A 189 15.15 -10.53 2.89
C SER A 189 13.87 -10.56 3.72
N GLU A 190 12.87 -9.75 3.34
CA GLU A 190 11.56 -9.71 4.00
C GLU A 190 10.75 -10.97 3.74
N VAL A 191 10.78 -11.49 2.52
CA VAL A 191 10.08 -12.75 2.20
C VAL A 191 10.73 -13.94 2.93
N VAL A 192 12.06 -13.99 3.01
CA VAL A 192 12.76 -15.00 3.80
C VAL A 192 12.37 -14.91 5.27
N ALA A 193 12.35 -13.70 5.85
CA ALA A 193 11.91 -13.51 7.24
C ALA A 193 10.46 -13.95 7.48
N ALA A 194 9.56 -13.70 6.51
CA ALA A 194 8.17 -14.15 6.59
C ALA A 194 8.05 -15.69 6.51
N ILE A 195 8.87 -16.34 5.69
CA ILE A 195 8.95 -17.82 5.62
C ILE A 195 9.46 -18.38 6.95
N ASP A 196 10.51 -17.81 7.52
CA ASP A 196 11.07 -18.24 8.81
C ASP A 196 10.04 -18.09 9.93
N LEU A 197 9.34 -16.96 9.99
CA LEU A 197 8.28 -16.72 10.97
C LEU A 197 7.13 -17.73 10.84
N LEU A 198 6.70 -18.06 9.62
CA LEU A 198 5.64 -19.04 9.37
C LEU A 198 6.08 -20.47 9.72
N MET A 199 7.35 -20.82 9.49
CA MET A 199 7.89 -22.11 9.89
C MET A 199 7.98 -22.28 11.40
N ASP A 200 8.26 -21.19 12.14
CA ASP A 200 8.32 -21.19 13.60
C ASP A 200 6.92 -21.16 14.25
N ASN A 201 5.97 -20.46 13.63
CA ASN A 201 4.59 -20.36 14.08
C ASN A 201 3.61 -20.59 12.92
N PRO A 202 3.08 -21.80 12.72
CA PRO A 202 2.10 -22.09 11.67
C PRO A 202 0.77 -21.30 11.81
N ASP A 203 0.45 -20.83 13.02
CA ASP A 203 -0.78 -20.07 13.30
C ASP A 203 -0.59 -18.55 13.19
N VAL A 204 0.56 -18.10 12.67
CA VAL A 204 0.86 -16.69 12.45
C VAL A 204 -0.25 -15.98 11.66
N THR A 205 -0.64 -14.80 12.14
CA THR A 205 -1.64 -13.94 11.52
C THR A 205 -1.05 -13.11 10.39
N THR A 206 -1.90 -12.59 9.51
CA THR A 206 -1.45 -11.67 8.44
C THR A 206 -0.80 -10.42 9.01
N ASN A 207 -1.27 -9.90 10.15
CA ASN A 207 -0.68 -8.73 10.79
C ASN A 207 0.75 -8.98 11.23
N GLU A 208 1.02 -10.10 11.89
CA GLU A 208 2.37 -10.49 12.29
C GLU A 208 3.29 -10.72 11.08
N LEU A 209 2.76 -11.31 9.99
CA LEU A 209 3.50 -11.42 8.74
C LEU A 209 3.85 -10.04 8.15
N MET A 210 2.96 -9.05 8.29
CA MET A 210 3.19 -7.69 7.82
C MET A 210 4.21 -6.90 8.65
N GLU A 211 4.56 -7.33 9.84
CA GLU A 211 5.67 -6.74 10.60
C GLU A 211 7.02 -7.00 9.93
N VAL A 212 7.19 -8.17 9.30
CA VAL A 212 8.43 -8.56 8.62
C VAL A 212 8.37 -8.41 7.10
N LEU A 213 7.17 -8.48 6.51
CA LEU A 213 6.90 -8.28 5.09
C LEU A 213 5.83 -7.18 4.91
N PRO A 214 6.18 -5.91 5.10
CA PRO A 214 5.22 -4.82 5.22
C PRO A 214 4.51 -4.47 3.91
N GLY A 215 5.02 -4.90 2.76
CA GLY A 215 4.41 -4.63 1.47
C GLY A 215 5.30 -4.93 0.26
N PRO A 216 4.82 -4.64 -0.95
CA PRO A 216 5.59 -4.79 -2.19
C PRO A 216 6.89 -3.99 -2.19
N ASP A 217 7.85 -4.46 -2.98
CA ASP A 217 9.11 -3.78 -3.23
C ASP A 217 9.40 -3.76 -4.74
N PHE A 218 9.00 -2.68 -5.38
CA PHE A 218 9.10 -2.53 -6.83
C PHE A 218 10.54 -2.26 -7.29
N PRO A 219 10.96 -2.81 -8.44
CA PRO A 219 12.30 -2.57 -8.98
C PRO A 219 12.59 -1.10 -9.29
N THR A 220 11.55 -0.32 -9.59
CA THR A 220 11.63 1.12 -9.89
C THR A 220 11.52 2.01 -8.65
N GLY A 221 11.41 1.44 -7.43
CA GLY A 221 11.22 2.19 -6.20
C GLY A 221 9.82 2.79 -6.07
N GLY A 222 9.75 4.08 -5.83
CA GLY A 222 8.50 4.82 -5.62
C GLY A 222 7.95 4.72 -4.21
N LEU A 223 6.81 5.36 -3.99
CA LEU A 223 6.14 5.49 -2.70
C LEU A 223 4.81 4.74 -2.74
N VAL A 224 4.58 3.83 -1.80
CA VAL A 224 3.28 3.17 -1.61
C VAL A 224 2.50 3.87 -0.53
N MET A 225 1.25 4.24 -0.85
CA MET A 225 0.37 5.00 0.02
C MET A 225 -0.64 4.08 0.70
N GLY A 226 -0.64 4.10 2.04
CA GLY A 226 -1.58 3.34 2.87
C GLY A 226 -1.25 1.85 3.01
N LYS A 227 -1.64 1.25 4.14
CA LYS A 227 -1.40 -0.18 4.44
C LYS A 227 -2.63 -1.08 4.25
N SER A 228 -3.84 -0.52 4.24
CA SER A 228 -5.08 -1.31 4.21
C SER A 228 -5.23 -2.12 2.94
N GLY A 229 -4.93 -1.52 1.79
CA GLY A 229 -4.96 -2.21 0.51
C GLY A 229 -3.98 -3.38 0.45
N ILE A 230 -2.78 -3.26 1.06
CA ILE A 230 -1.80 -4.33 1.21
C ILE A 230 -2.36 -5.44 2.10
N ARG A 231 -2.87 -5.07 3.28
CA ARG A 231 -3.45 -6.01 4.24
C ARG A 231 -4.57 -6.83 3.60
N ARG A 232 -5.54 -6.16 2.97
CA ARG A 232 -6.63 -6.84 2.28
C ARG A 232 -6.13 -7.80 1.20
N ALA A 233 -5.12 -7.37 0.41
CA ALA A 233 -4.52 -8.22 -0.60
C ALA A 233 -3.84 -9.45 0.02
N TYR A 234 -3.13 -9.30 1.11
CA TYR A 234 -2.46 -10.40 1.80
C TYR A 234 -3.43 -11.36 2.47
N GLU A 235 -4.56 -10.87 2.98
CA GLU A 235 -5.62 -11.70 3.57
C GLU A 235 -6.44 -12.45 2.53
N THR A 236 -6.85 -11.76 1.44
CA THR A 236 -7.85 -12.27 0.50
C THR A 236 -7.30 -12.64 -0.88
N GLY A 237 -6.04 -12.31 -1.16
CA GLY A 237 -5.45 -12.42 -2.50
C GLY A 237 -5.87 -11.31 -3.46
N LYS A 238 -6.73 -10.37 -3.05
CA LYS A 238 -7.22 -9.25 -3.86
C LYS A 238 -7.16 -7.94 -3.09
N GLY A 239 -6.66 -6.89 -3.73
CA GLY A 239 -6.56 -5.57 -3.14
C GLY A 239 -6.10 -4.53 -4.15
N SER A 240 -5.98 -3.29 -3.71
CA SER A 240 -5.44 -2.22 -4.54
C SER A 240 -4.65 -1.27 -3.67
N ILE A 241 -3.52 -0.81 -4.17
CA ILE A 241 -2.66 0.19 -3.53
C ILE A 241 -2.44 1.35 -4.48
N THR A 242 -2.19 2.52 -3.92
CA THR A 242 -1.74 3.67 -4.68
C THR A 242 -0.22 3.75 -4.64
N VAL A 243 0.41 3.84 -5.80
CA VAL A 243 1.85 4.00 -5.95
C VAL A 243 2.13 5.37 -6.54
N ARG A 244 2.99 6.14 -5.89
CA ARG A 244 3.44 7.46 -6.33
C ARG A 244 4.90 7.45 -6.75
N ALA A 245 5.23 8.35 -7.67
CA ALA A 245 6.59 8.72 -7.99
C ALA A 245 7.29 9.33 -6.77
N LYS A 246 8.59 9.14 -6.62
CA LYS A 246 9.41 9.86 -5.66
C LYS A 246 9.78 11.20 -6.24
N VAL A 247 9.37 12.25 -5.53
CA VAL A 247 9.49 13.63 -6.01
C VAL A 247 10.08 14.51 -4.94
N GLU A 248 10.97 15.40 -5.33
CA GLU A 248 11.56 16.43 -4.48
C GLU A 248 11.26 17.81 -5.08
N ILE A 249 10.84 18.75 -4.24
CA ILE A 249 10.69 20.15 -4.63
C ILE A 249 11.88 20.93 -4.12
N THR A 250 12.62 21.57 -5.02
CA THR A 250 13.81 22.35 -4.69
C THR A 250 13.64 23.81 -5.07
N GLU A 251 14.08 24.71 -4.20
CA GLU A 251 14.12 26.13 -4.52
C GLU A 251 15.38 26.46 -5.36
N MET A 252 15.19 27.28 -6.38
CA MET A 252 16.25 27.77 -7.24
C MET A 252 16.71 29.16 -6.79
N PRO A 253 17.98 29.57 -7.12
CA PRO A 253 18.53 30.87 -6.72
C PRO A 253 17.70 32.10 -7.11
N ASN A 254 16.75 31.96 -8.03
CA ASN A 254 15.90 33.07 -8.55
C ASN A 254 14.53 33.13 -7.85
N GLY A 255 14.31 32.38 -6.78
CA GLY A 255 13.02 32.26 -6.12
C GLY A 255 11.98 31.52 -6.97
N LYS A 256 12.42 30.71 -7.94
CA LYS A 256 11.61 29.74 -8.67
C LYS A 256 11.68 28.39 -7.96
N GLU A 257 10.67 27.59 -8.10
CA GLU A 257 10.65 26.22 -7.63
C GLU A 257 10.88 25.23 -8.79
N ARG A 258 11.42 24.08 -8.46
CA ARG A 258 11.71 22.97 -9.37
C ARG A 258 11.18 21.68 -8.77
N ILE A 259 10.47 20.92 -9.56
CA ILE A 259 10.02 19.57 -9.23
C ILE A 259 11.00 18.58 -9.87
N LEU A 260 11.64 17.75 -9.06
CA LEU A 260 12.54 16.68 -9.47
C LEU A 260 11.85 15.34 -9.25
N VAL A 261 11.68 14.55 -10.30
CA VAL A 261 11.16 13.18 -10.20
C VAL A 261 12.34 12.22 -10.35
N THR A 262 12.61 11.43 -9.31
CA THR A 262 13.75 10.50 -9.27
C THR A 262 13.35 9.04 -9.39
N GLU A 263 12.11 8.68 -9.06
CA GLU A 263 11.58 7.34 -9.18
C GLU A 263 10.15 7.38 -9.72
N LEU A 264 9.78 6.39 -10.54
CA LEU A 264 8.43 6.28 -11.13
C LEU A 264 7.68 5.06 -10.56
N PRO A 265 6.34 5.11 -10.55
CA PRO A 265 5.54 3.94 -10.26
C PRO A 265 5.89 2.79 -11.20
N TYR A 266 5.79 1.57 -10.68
CA TYR A 266 6.10 0.36 -11.44
C TYR A 266 5.28 0.26 -12.73
N MET A 267 5.92 -0.17 -13.82
CA MET A 267 5.36 -0.30 -15.17
C MET A 267 4.96 1.01 -15.85
N VAL A 268 5.35 2.15 -15.34
CA VAL A 268 5.13 3.43 -16.01
C VAL A 268 6.20 3.67 -17.08
N ASN A 269 5.75 4.05 -18.27
CA ASN A 269 6.63 4.46 -19.37
C ASN A 269 7.00 5.94 -19.21
N LYS A 270 8.30 6.22 -19.03
CA LYS A 270 8.80 7.58 -18.75
C LYS A 270 8.55 8.55 -19.91
N ALA A 271 8.80 8.14 -21.15
CA ALA A 271 8.62 9.00 -22.32
C ALA A 271 7.15 9.39 -22.52
N LYS A 272 6.22 8.43 -22.39
CA LYS A 272 4.77 8.71 -22.46
C LYS A 272 4.29 9.60 -21.32
N LEU A 273 4.89 9.48 -20.13
CA LEU A 273 4.58 10.34 -19.00
C LEU A 273 5.00 11.79 -19.30
N ILE A 274 6.21 11.99 -19.80
CA ILE A 274 6.73 13.33 -20.19
C ILE A 274 5.87 13.94 -21.29
N GLU A 275 5.51 13.17 -22.31
CA GLU A 275 4.59 13.59 -23.37
C GLU A 275 3.23 14.02 -22.79
N ARG A 276 2.67 13.23 -21.88
CA ARG A 276 1.39 13.53 -21.22
C ARG A 276 1.44 14.83 -20.40
N ILE A 277 2.52 15.07 -19.67
CA ILE A 277 2.72 16.32 -18.93
C ILE A 277 2.77 17.50 -19.92
N SER A 278 3.50 17.37 -21.01
CA SER A 278 3.59 18.39 -22.05
C SER A 278 2.23 18.68 -22.71
N GLU A 279 1.41 17.67 -23.00
CA GLU A 279 0.05 17.83 -23.50
C GLU A 279 -0.83 18.62 -22.51
N LEU A 280 -0.84 18.23 -21.21
CA LEU A 280 -1.63 18.89 -20.19
C LEU A 280 -1.24 20.38 -20.03
N HIS A 281 0.03 20.70 -20.20
CA HIS A 281 0.51 22.07 -20.19
C HIS A 281 0.03 22.84 -21.45
N ARG A 282 0.19 22.25 -22.64
CA ARG A 282 -0.25 22.83 -23.91
C ARG A 282 -1.76 23.09 -23.94
N ASP A 283 -2.54 22.15 -23.39
CA ASP A 283 -4.00 22.24 -23.30
C ASP A 283 -4.49 23.15 -22.15
N LYS A 284 -3.57 23.81 -21.45
CA LYS A 284 -3.83 24.71 -20.31
C LYS A 284 -4.59 24.04 -19.15
N ARG A 285 -4.47 22.73 -19.02
CA ARG A 285 -5.03 21.98 -17.87
C ARG A 285 -4.11 22.05 -16.65
N ILE A 286 -2.82 22.24 -16.88
CA ILE A 286 -1.81 22.53 -15.85
C ILE A 286 -1.05 23.76 -16.31
N GLU A 287 -1.20 24.86 -15.60
CA GLU A 287 -0.49 26.10 -15.84
C GLU A 287 0.71 26.23 -14.88
N GLY A 288 1.67 27.09 -15.23
CA GLY A 288 2.80 27.39 -14.35
C GLY A 288 4.07 26.56 -14.61
N ILE A 289 4.08 25.64 -15.54
CA ILE A 289 5.30 24.95 -15.99
C ILE A 289 6.04 25.86 -16.98
N THR A 290 7.35 26.05 -16.77
CA THR A 290 8.21 26.85 -17.68
C THR A 290 9.12 25.98 -18.54
N ASP A 291 9.53 24.83 -18.04
CA ASP A 291 10.37 23.89 -18.77
C ASP A 291 10.16 22.45 -18.25
N LEU A 292 10.29 21.51 -19.16
CA LEU A 292 10.16 20.08 -18.88
C LEU A 292 11.28 19.33 -19.61
N ARG A 293 12.18 18.73 -18.86
CA ARG A 293 13.37 18.03 -19.38
C ARG A 293 13.53 16.64 -18.81
N ASP A 294 14.04 15.75 -19.61
CA ASP A 294 14.59 14.46 -19.17
C ASP A 294 16.12 14.59 -19.03
N GLU A 295 16.60 14.57 -17.80
CA GLU A 295 18.02 14.59 -17.46
C GLU A 295 18.50 13.23 -16.97
N SER A 296 17.78 12.15 -17.29
CA SER A 296 18.16 10.79 -16.90
C SER A 296 19.51 10.41 -17.50
N SER A 297 20.35 9.78 -16.68
CA SER A 297 21.70 9.38 -17.06
C SER A 297 22.04 8.00 -16.48
N ARG A 298 23.31 7.60 -16.56
CA ARG A 298 23.81 6.37 -15.90
C ARG A 298 23.76 6.46 -14.37
N GLU A 299 23.68 7.66 -13.82
CA GLU A 299 23.58 7.91 -12.39
C GLU A 299 22.18 7.68 -11.85
N GLY A 300 21.17 7.68 -12.72
CA GLY A 300 19.78 7.44 -12.36
C GLY A 300 18.78 8.17 -13.23
N MET A 301 17.51 7.92 -12.95
CA MET A 301 16.41 8.61 -13.59
C MET A 301 16.23 10.00 -12.98
N ARG A 302 15.99 10.99 -13.84
CA ARG A 302 15.79 12.38 -13.42
C ARG A 302 14.91 13.12 -14.42
N ILE A 303 13.65 13.37 -14.05
CA ILE A 303 12.77 14.26 -14.80
C ILE A 303 12.74 15.61 -14.05
N VAL A 304 12.94 16.69 -14.77
CA VAL A 304 13.00 18.05 -14.23
C VAL A 304 11.85 18.84 -14.78
N ILE A 305 11.05 19.44 -13.88
CA ILE A 305 9.94 20.33 -14.20
C ILE A 305 10.22 21.67 -13.52
N ASP A 306 10.56 22.68 -14.30
CA ASP A 306 10.77 24.04 -13.78
C ASP A 306 9.45 24.80 -13.69
N VAL A 307 9.20 25.40 -12.54
CA VAL A 307 7.93 26.07 -12.22
C VAL A 307 8.10 27.59 -12.37
N ARG A 308 7.05 28.26 -12.83
CA ARG A 308 6.98 29.70 -12.93
C ARG A 308 6.98 30.34 -11.52
N ARG A 309 7.61 31.52 -11.39
CA ARG A 309 7.82 32.17 -10.08
C ARG A 309 6.53 32.48 -9.30
N ASP A 310 5.43 32.72 -10.00
CA ASP A 310 4.11 33.05 -9.44
C ASP A 310 3.20 31.82 -9.25
N ALA A 311 3.72 30.62 -9.52
CA ALA A 311 2.99 29.37 -9.38
C ALA A 311 3.60 28.52 -8.24
N SER A 312 2.76 27.75 -7.55
CA SER A 312 3.20 26.82 -6.50
C SER A 312 3.51 25.45 -7.08
N ALA A 313 4.72 24.96 -6.85
CA ALA A 313 5.14 23.62 -7.28
C ALA A 313 4.28 22.53 -6.62
N SER A 314 3.85 22.71 -5.38
CA SER A 314 3.00 21.74 -4.68
C SER A 314 1.62 21.59 -5.34
N VAL A 315 1.02 22.69 -5.82
CA VAL A 315 -0.26 22.65 -6.54
C VAL A 315 -0.11 21.96 -7.89
N ILE A 316 0.97 22.30 -8.62
CA ILE A 316 1.27 21.65 -9.90
C ILE A 316 1.50 20.15 -9.70
N LEU A 317 2.28 19.77 -8.70
CA LEU A 317 2.55 18.37 -8.37
C LEU A 317 1.27 17.59 -8.05
N ASN A 318 0.36 18.17 -7.27
CA ASN A 318 -0.93 17.53 -6.96
C ASN A 318 -1.80 17.34 -8.21
N ASN A 319 -1.80 18.31 -9.12
CA ASN A 319 -2.47 18.17 -10.40
C ASN A 319 -1.80 17.09 -11.28
N LEU A 320 -0.47 17.00 -11.26
CA LEU A 320 0.27 15.95 -11.96
C LEU A 320 -0.06 14.55 -11.40
N TYR A 321 -0.17 14.38 -10.08
CA TYR A 321 -0.61 13.12 -9.48
C TYR A 321 -2.02 12.72 -9.90
N LYS A 322 -2.92 13.69 -10.05
CA LYS A 322 -4.32 13.45 -10.42
C LYS A 322 -4.52 13.16 -11.90
N LEU A 323 -3.72 13.75 -12.78
CA LEU A 323 -3.93 13.79 -14.23
C LEU A 323 -2.92 12.94 -15.03
N THR A 324 -1.90 12.39 -14.37
CA THR A 324 -0.83 11.63 -15.01
C THR A 324 -0.51 10.34 -14.23
N SER A 325 0.34 9.49 -14.82
CA SER A 325 0.82 8.27 -14.17
C SER A 325 1.95 8.48 -13.15
N LEU A 326 2.22 9.73 -12.71
CA LEU A 326 3.04 9.99 -11.53
C LEU A 326 2.41 9.42 -10.25
N GLN A 327 1.11 9.22 -10.25
CA GLN A 327 0.39 8.40 -9.29
C GLN A 327 -0.44 7.39 -10.04
N ASN A 328 -0.33 6.12 -9.67
CA ASN A 328 -1.06 5.04 -10.31
C ASN A 328 -1.59 4.06 -9.26
N SER A 329 -2.68 3.37 -9.60
CA SER A 329 -3.23 2.31 -8.77
C SER A 329 -2.65 0.97 -9.21
N PHE A 330 -2.12 0.17 -8.28
CA PHE A 330 -1.70 -1.20 -8.52
C PHE A 330 -2.70 -2.17 -7.89
N GLY A 331 -3.43 -2.90 -8.72
CA GLY A 331 -4.41 -3.89 -8.27
C GLY A 331 -3.76 -5.24 -8.04
N PHE A 332 -3.91 -5.81 -6.86
CA PHE A 332 -3.50 -7.18 -6.56
C PHE A 332 -4.54 -8.17 -7.06
N ASN A 333 -4.08 -9.23 -7.68
CA ASN A 333 -4.83 -10.44 -7.91
C ASN A 333 -3.85 -11.62 -7.84
N MET A 334 -3.73 -12.22 -6.66
CA MET A 334 -2.73 -13.24 -6.37
C MET A 334 -3.22 -14.62 -6.82
N LEU A 335 -3.50 -14.71 -8.12
CA LEU A 335 -3.96 -15.91 -8.80
C LEU A 335 -2.76 -16.73 -9.28
N ALA A 336 -2.67 -17.98 -8.88
CA ALA A 336 -1.65 -18.92 -9.31
C ALA A 336 -2.22 -20.33 -9.48
N ILE A 337 -1.48 -21.21 -10.15
CA ILE A 337 -1.85 -22.62 -10.29
C ILE A 337 -1.37 -23.37 -9.05
N GLU A 338 -2.32 -23.91 -8.29
CA GLU A 338 -2.08 -24.80 -7.16
C GLU A 338 -2.57 -26.20 -7.51
N LYS A 339 -1.67 -27.20 -7.56
CA LYS A 339 -2.02 -28.60 -7.89
C LYS A 339 -2.85 -28.74 -9.18
N GLY A 340 -2.50 -27.96 -10.22
CA GLY A 340 -3.19 -27.95 -11.52
C GLY A 340 -4.46 -27.12 -11.60
N VAL A 341 -4.86 -26.43 -10.52
CA VAL A 341 -6.10 -25.63 -10.46
C VAL A 341 -5.76 -24.17 -10.23
N PRO A 342 -6.33 -23.21 -11.01
CA PRO A 342 -6.15 -21.79 -10.76
C PRO A 342 -6.90 -21.37 -9.49
N LYS A 343 -6.21 -20.75 -8.54
CA LYS A 343 -6.76 -20.24 -7.28
C LYS A 343 -6.23 -18.86 -6.95
N VAL A 344 -7.09 -18.04 -6.38
CA VAL A 344 -6.67 -16.79 -5.72
C VAL A 344 -6.20 -17.17 -4.31
N LEU A 345 -4.97 -16.86 -3.98
CA LEU A 345 -4.30 -17.30 -2.75
C LEU A 345 -3.98 -16.09 -1.87
N SER A 346 -4.12 -16.25 -0.56
CA SER A 346 -3.60 -15.29 0.43
C SER A 346 -2.07 -15.36 0.48
N LEU A 347 -1.43 -14.35 1.09
CA LEU A 347 0.02 -14.37 1.32
C LEU A 347 0.45 -15.63 2.06
N LYS A 348 -0.25 -15.95 3.16
CA LYS A 348 0.04 -17.14 3.97
C LYS A 348 -0.02 -18.42 3.15
N GLN A 349 -1.06 -18.60 2.32
CA GLN A 349 -1.20 -19.78 1.46
C GLN A 349 -0.07 -19.87 0.41
N ILE A 350 0.40 -18.76 -0.15
CA ILE A 350 1.55 -18.78 -1.07
C ILE A 350 2.81 -19.22 -0.35
N LEU A 351 3.06 -18.71 0.85
CA LEU A 351 4.22 -19.12 1.67
C LEU A 351 4.14 -20.60 2.08
N GLU A 352 2.96 -21.08 2.48
CA GLU A 352 2.73 -22.47 2.81
C GLU A 352 3.01 -23.40 1.63
N ASN A 353 2.50 -23.10 0.44
CA ASN A 353 2.77 -23.86 -0.79
C ASN A 353 4.26 -23.88 -1.15
N TYR A 354 4.96 -22.76 -0.95
CA TYR A 354 6.39 -22.70 -1.17
C TYR A 354 7.15 -23.59 -0.17
N ILE A 355 6.82 -23.53 1.11
CA ILE A 355 7.44 -24.37 2.16
C ILE A 355 7.17 -25.86 1.89
N GLU A 356 5.94 -26.22 1.51
CA GLU A 356 5.58 -27.60 1.16
C GLU A 356 6.43 -28.09 -0.01
N HIS A 357 6.57 -27.26 -1.06
CA HIS A 357 7.43 -27.59 -2.21
C HIS A 357 8.89 -27.76 -1.81
N GLN A 358 9.45 -26.90 -0.97
CA GLN A 358 10.83 -27.03 -0.51
C GLN A 358 11.03 -28.28 0.35
N ARG A 359 10.07 -28.67 1.18
CA ARG A 359 10.10 -29.92 1.92
C ARG A 359 10.15 -31.13 0.97
N GLU A 360 9.33 -31.12 -0.07
CA GLU A 360 9.35 -32.16 -1.09
C GLU A 360 10.69 -32.21 -1.82
N VAL A 361 11.20 -31.09 -2.30
CA VAL A 361 12.50 -31.00 -3.01
C VAL A 361 13.64 -31.53 -2.15
N ILE A 362 13.72 -31.10 -0.87
CA ILE A 362 14.80 -31.54 0.03
C ILE A 362 14.65 -33.04 0.35
N THR A 363 13.44 -33.50 0.61
CA THR A 363 13.19 -34.94 0.87
C THR A 363 13.60 -35.80 -0.32
N ARG A 364 13.18 -35.44 -1.54
CA ARG A 364 13.54 -36.16 -2.77
C ARG A 364 15.04 -36.10 -3.05
N ARG A 365 15.68 -34.95 -2.85
CA ARG A 365 17.14 -34.80 -2.94
C ARG A 365 17.85 -35.71 -1.95
N THR A 366 17.40 -35.73 -0.71
CA THR A 366 18.00 -36.57 0.35
C THR A 366 17.85 -38.06 0.05
N VAL A 367 16.68 -38.49 -0.45
CA VAL A 367 16.49 -39.88 -0.92
C VAL A 367 17.46 -40.22 -2.03
N PHE A 368 17.57 -39.34 -3.06
CA PHE A 368 18.49 -39.57 -4.17
C PHE A 368 19.95 -39.65 -3.72
N GLU A 369 20.38 -38.76 -2.84
CA GLU A 369 21.74 -38.72 -2.30
C GLU A 369 22.02 -39.96 -1.42
N LYS A 370 21.02 -40.38 -0.63
CA LYS A 370 21.10 -41.60 0.16
C LYS A 370 21.23 -42.86 -0.70
N GLU A 371 20.36 -43.01 -1.70
CA GLU A 371 20.41 -44.16 -2.63
C GLU A 371 21.76 -44.23 -3.37
N LYS A 372 22.27 -43.06 -3.78
CA LYS A 372 23.59 -42.96 -4.43
C LYS A 372 24.72 -43.30 -3.47
N ALA A 373 24.66 -42.84 -2.21
CA ALA A 373 25.64 -43.14 -1.19
C ALA A 373 25.61 -44.66 -0.81
N GLU A 374 24.42 -45.23 -0.64
CA GLU A 374 24.21 -46.66 -0.35
C GLU A 374 24.74 -47.54 -1.49
N ALA A 375 24.42 -47.15 -2.76
CA ALA A 375 24.93 -47.87 -3.92
C ALA A 375 26.46 -47.84 -4.01
N ARG A 376 27.09 -46.69 -3.64
CA ARG A 376 28.55 -46.59 -3.60
C ARG A 376 29.15 -47.32 -2.42
N ALA A 377 28.57 -47.26 -1.23
CA ALA A 377 29.00 -48.00 -0.04
C ALA A 377 28.94 -49.51 -0.27
N HIS A 378 27.87 -50.00 -0.91
CA HIS A 378 27.70 -51.40 -1.28
C HIS A 378 28.85 -51.87 -2.18
N ILE A 379 29.26 -51.08 -3.18
CA ILE A 379 30.43 -51.43 -4.00
C ILE A 379 31.72 -51.44 -3.19
N LEU A 380 31.92 -50.43 -2.32
CA LEU A 380 33.13 -50.36 -1.49
C LEU A 380 33.22 -51.52 -0.47
N GLU A 381 32.07 -51.97 0.05
CA GLU A 381 31.98 -53.12 0.93
C GLU A 381 32.47 -54.37 0.20
N GLY A 382 32.02 -54.62 -1.02
CA GLY A 382 32.51 -55.71 -1.87
C GLY A 382 34.03 -55.61 -2.15
N LEU A 383 34.52 -54.38 -2.42
CA LEU A 383 35.95 -54.15 -2.64
C LEU A 383 36.78 -54.39 -1.34
N ARG A 384 36.26 -54.12 -0.17
CA ARG A 384 36.88 -54.44 1.13
C ARG A 384 37.02 -55.95 1.30
N ILE A 385 35.93 -56.68 1.09
CA ILE A 385 35.94 -58.15 1.15
C ILE A 385 36.96 -58.71 0.15
N ALA A 386 37.01 -58.12 -1.06
CA ALA A 386 37.99 -58.53 -2.08
C ALA A 386 39.45 -58.30 -1.66
N LEU A 387 39.73 -57.18 -0.99
CA LEU A 387 41.08 -56.84 -0.52
C LEU A 387 41.49 -57.66 0.69
N ASP A 388 40.57 -58.13 1.50
CA ASP A 388 40.83 -59.03 2.63
C ASP A 388 41.11 -60.43 2.14
N HIS A 389 40.56 -60.88 0.98
CA HIS A 389 40.71 -62.19 0.37
C HIS A 389 41.40 -62.13 -1.02
N ILE A 390 42.35 -61.23 -1.20
CA ILE A 390 42.88 -60.82 -2.51
C ILE A 390 43.48 -62.02 -3.24
N ASP A 391 44.22 -62.91 -2.55
CA ASP A 391 44.89 -64.03 -3.15
C ASP A 391 43.88 -65.05 -3.69
N GLU A 392 42.79 -65.29 -2.96
CA GLU A 392 41.72 -66.21 -3.38
C GLU A 392 40.98 -65.63 -4.59
N ILE A 393 40.68 -64.35 -4.58
CA ILE A 393 40.00 -63.69 -5.72
C ILE A 393 40.84 -63.67 -6.98
N ILE A 394 42.14 -63.40 -6.87
CA ILE A 394 43.08 -63.56 -7.99
C ILE A 394 43.10 -64.95 -8.51
N ALA A 395 43.11 -65.99 -7.64
CA ALA A 395 43.05 -67.33 -8.04
C ALA A 395 41.76 -67.71 -8.77
N ILE A 396 40.62 -67.25 -8.31
CA ILE A 396 39.29 -67.39 -8.95
C ILE A 396 39.30 -66.77 -10.35
N ILE A 397 39.73 -65.52 -10.48
CA ILE A 397 39.75 -64.78 -11.74
C ILE A 397 40.67 -65.46 -12.76
N ARG A 398 41.85 -65.93 -12.34
CA ARG A 398 42.78 -66.66 -13.19
C ARG A 398 42.32 -68.03 -13.56
N GLY A 399 41.56 -68.73 -12.70
CA GLY A 399 41.02 -70.04 -12.89
C GLY A 399 39.77 -70.09 -13.75
N SER A 400 39.01 -69.03 -13.86
CA SER A 400 37.75 -68.96 -14.59
C SER A 400 38.00 -68.79 -16.10
N LYS A 401 37.14 -69.39 -16.94
CA LYS A 401 37.20 -69.28 -18.40
C LYS A 401 36.48 -68.07 -18.98
N SER A 402 35.63 -67.43 -18.17
CA SER A 402 34.89 -66.24 -18.56
C SER A 402 34.62 -65.31 -17.34
N ASP A 403 34.32 -64.08 -17.61
CA ASP A 403 33.96 -63.11 -16.56
C ASP A 403 32.70 -63.57 -15.78
N ASP A 404 31.73 -64.20 -16.49
CA ASP A 404 30.48 -64.68 -15.84
C ASP A 404 30.77 -65.86 -14.90
N GLU A 405 31.70 -66.74 -15.25
CA GLU A 405 32.13 -67.89 -14.37
C GLU A 405 32.86 -67.32 -13.12
N ALA A 406 33.75 -66.37 -13.32
CA ALA A 406 34.41 -65.69 -12.19
C ALA A 406 33.44 -64.96 -11.27
N LYS A 407 32.46 -64.25 -11.82
CA LYS A 407 31.38 -63.67 -11.04
C LYS A 407 30.58 -64.68 -10.23
N ALA A 408 30.06 -65.73 -10.88
CA ALA A 408 29.28 -66.75 -10.21
C ALA A 408 30.02 -67.33 -9.04
N THR A 409 31.30 -67.63 -9.21
CA THR A 409 32.17 -68.25 -8.16
C THR A 409 32.41 -67.28 -7.02
N MET A 410 32.63 -65.94 -7.32
CA MET A 410 32.79 -64.92 -6.30
C MET A 410 31.50 -64.70 -5.51
N ILE A 411 30.34 -64.67 -6.17
CA ILE A 411 29.04 -64.56 -5.53
C ILE A 411 28.81 -65.72 -4.56
N GLU A 412 29.02 -66.95 -5.00
CA GLU A 412 28.84 -68.16 -4.18
C GLU A 412 29.82 -68.25 -2.99
N ARG A 413 31.07 -67.85 -3.21
CA ARG A 413 32.15 -67.98 -2.21
C ARG A 413 32.12 -66.86 -1.13
N PHE A 414 31.83 -65.63 -1.51
CA PHE A 414 31.96 -64.49 -0.61
C PHE A 414 30.63 -63.81 -0.34
N ASP A 415 29.49 -64.35 -0.78
CA ASP A 415 28.16 -63.81 -0.64
C ASP A 415 28.06 -62.34 -1.22
N LEU A 416 28.76 -62.16 -2.36
CA LEU A 416 28.81 -60.85 -3.06
C LEU A 416 27.62 -60.70 -4.00
N SER A 417 27.14 -59.48 -4.18
CA SER A 417 26.16 -59.17 -5.23
C SER A 417 26.82 -59.15 -6.64
N ASP A 418 25.99 -59.23 -7.69
CA ASP A 418 26.48 -59.12 -9.07
C ASP A 418 27.22 -57.82 -9.32
N ARG A 419 26.71 -56.69 -8.76
CA ARG A 419 27.34 -55.37 -8.84
C ARG A 419 28.69 -55.31 -8.12
N GLN A 420 28.82 -55.92 -6.97
CA GLN A 420 30.08 -56.03 -6.22
C GLN A 420 31.09 -56.85 -6.98
N SER A 421 30.67 -58.01 -7.48
CA SER A 421 31.53 -58.89 -8.27
C SER A 421 32.01 -58.24 -9.57
N GLN A 422 31.16 -57.51 -10.27
CA GLN A 422 31.54 -56.72 -11.44
C GLN A 422 32.59 -55.66 -11.09
N ALA A 423 32.37 -54.91 -10.00
CA ALA A 423 33.30 -53.86 -9.57
C ALA A 423 34.68 -54.45 -9.16
N ILE A 424 34.72 -55.66 -8.66
CA ILE A 424 35.97 -56.40 -8.38
C ILE A 424 36.69 -56.76 -9.67
N LEU A 425 35.98 -57.26 -10.67
CA LEU A 425 36.57 -57.59 -11.98
C LEU A 425 37.13 -56.37 -12.70
N ASP A 426 36.44 -55.22 -12.61
CA ASP A 426 36.85 -53.95 -13.19
C ASP A 426 37.97 -53.26 -12.39
N MET A 427 38.42 -53.83 -11.26
CA MET A 427 39.43 -53.24 -10.40
C MET A 427 40.81 -53.25 -11.02
N ARG A 428 41.44 -52.09 -11.12
CA ARG A 428 42.79 -51.96 -11.65
C ARG A 428 43.83 -52.44 -10.63
N LEU A 429 44.87 -53.11 -11.07
CA LEU A 429 45.95 -53.67 -10.21
C LEU A 429 46.59 -52.64 -9.27
N ARG A 430 46.65 -51.37 -9.64
CA ARG A 430 47.18 -50.30 -8.79
C ARG A 430 46.38 -50.09 -7.48
N ARG A 431 45.11 -50.47 -7.47
CA ARG A 431 44.25 -50.37 -6.27
C ARG A 431 44.53 -51.42 -5.18
N LEU A 432 45.43 -52.35 -5.48
CA LEU A 432 45.85 -53.35 -4.50
C LEU A 432 46.94 -52.86 -3.54
N THR A 433 47.41 -51.60 -3.68
CA THR A 433 48.40 -51.05 -2.79
C THR A 433 47.82 -50.70 -1.42
N GLY A 434 48.63 -50.71 -0.38
CA GLY A 434 48.20 -50.43 0.99
C GLY A 434 47.58 -49.03 1.15
N LEU A 435 48.11 -48.03 0.41
CA LEU A 435 47.60 -46.67 0.36
C LEU A 435 46.18 -46.59 -0.25
N GLU A 436 45.88 -47.36 -1.27
CA GLU A 436 44.54 -47.40 -1.88
C GLU A 436 43.53 -48.15 -0.99
N ARG A 437 43.98 -49.17 -0.26
CA ARG A 437 43.15 -49.84 0.76
C ARG A 437 42.69 -48.88 1.86
N GLU A 438 43.57 -48.04 2.37
CA GLU A 438 43.25 -47.02 3.37
C GLU A 438 42.26 -45.99 2.80
N LYS A 439 42.38 -45.58 1.52
CA LYS A 439 41.44 -44.71 0.88
C LYS A 439 40.03 -45.31 0.74
N ILE A 440 39.95 -46.60 0.38
CA ILE A 440 38.67 -47.31 0.25
C ILE A 440 37.99 -47.40 1.64
N GLU A 441 38.75 -47.71 2.68
CA GLU A 441 38.22 -47.74 4.03
C GLU A 441 37.72 -46.38 4.51
N ASN A 442 38.51 -45.32 4.32
CA ASN A 442 38.12 -43.98 4.70
C ASN A 442 36.87 -43.51 3.90
N GLU A 443 36.82 -43.74 2.57
CA GLU A 443 35.64 -43.42 1.75
C GLU A 443 34.40 -44.20 2.24
N TYR A 444 34.56 -45.45 2.62
CA TYR A 444 33.46 -46.27 3.15
C TYR A 444 32.93 -45.71 4.47
N GLN A 445 33.81 -45.37 5.39
CA GLN A 445 33.43 -44.81 6.70
C GLN A 445 32.77 -43.45 6.55
N GLU A 446 33.25 -42.58 5.66
CA GLU A 446 32.61 -41.31 5.35
C GLU A 446 31.22 -41.52 4.76
N LEU A 447 31.03 -42.48 3.85
CA LEU A 447 29.72 -42.77 3.28
C LEU A 447 28.76 -43.36 4.32
N LEU A 448 29.20 -44.18 5.25
CA LEU A 448 28.34 -44.68 6.35
C LEU A 448 27.83 -43.54 7.23
N LYS A 449 28.69 -42.59 7.58
CA LYS A 449 28.28 -41.39 8.32
C LYS A 449 27.30 -40.52 7.54
N LEU A 450 27.55 -40.37 6.24
CA LEU A 450 26.65 -39.64 5.34
C LEU A 450 25.27 -40.34 5.24
N ILE A 451 25.23 -41.65 5.10
CA ILE A 451 23.99 -42.45 5.04
C ILE A 451 23.22 -42.33 6.36
N GLU A 452 23.92 -42.38 7.49
CA GLU A 452 23.32 -42.15 8.81
C GLU A 452 22.67 -40.76 8.92
N ASP A 453 23.41 -39.70 8.53
CA ASP A 453 22.89 -38.31 8.54
C ASP A 453 21.70 -38.14 7.58
N LEU A 454 21.80 -38.64 6.34
CA LEU A 454 20.70 -38.57 5.36
C LEU A 454 19.47 -39.39 5.84
N THR A 455 19.68 -40.48 6.55
CA THR A 455 18.58 -41.27 7.15
C THR A 455 17.92 -40.52 8.29
N ASP A 456 18.70 -39.87 9.13
CA ASP A 456 18.21 -39.01 10.20
C ASP A 456 17.39 -37.79 9.66
N ILE A 457 17.85 -37.15 8.58
CA ILE A 457 17.10 -36.08 7.92
C ILE A 457 15.73 -36.57 7.43
N LEU A 458 15.67 -37.78 6.82
CA LEU A 458 14.42 -38.37 6.34
C LEU A 458 13.47 -38.80 7.46
N ALA A 459 14.00 -39.14 8.63
CA ALA A 459 13.22 -39.59 9.79
C ALA A 459 12.64 -38.42 10.60
N ARG A 460 13.24 -37.25 10.52
CA ARG A 460 12.89 -36.07 11.35
C ARG A 460 12.50 -34.85 10.51
N PRO A 461 11.21 -34.50 10.43
CA PRO A 461 10.75 -33.32 9.68
C PRO A 461 11.39 -32.00 10.14
N GLU A 462 11.78 -31.88 11.40
CA GLU A 462 12.44 -30.71 11.97
C GLU A 462 13.80 -30.46 11.29
N ARG A 463 14.53 -31.52 10.94
CA ARG A 463 15.80 -31.43 10.22
C ARG A 463 15.60 -30.86 8.81
N VAL A 464 14.53 -31.25 8.14
CA VAL A 464 14.18 -30.71 6.82
C VAL A 464 13.87 -29.22 6.95
N THR A 465 13.13 -28.83 7.97
CA THR A 465 12.83 -27.42 8.26
C THR A 465 14.11 -26.61 8.53
N GLU A 466 15.04 -27.16 9.32
CA GLU A 466 16.34 -26.53 9.58
C GLU A 466 17.17 -26.33 8.29
N ILE A 467 17.16 -27.33 7.40
CA ILE A 467 17.84 -27.23 6.10
C ILE A 467 17.23 -26.11 5.26
N ILE A 468 15.90 -26.00 5.19
CA ILE A 468 15.21 -24.91 4.46
C ILE A 468 15.69 -23.56 4.99
N LYS A 469 15.68 -23.37 6.32
CA LYS A 469 16.10 -22.11 6.94
C LYS A 469 17.55 -21.77 6.62
N ASN A 470 18.45 -22.72 6.76
CA ASN A 470 19.87 -22.53 6.48
C ASN A 470 20.11 -22.19 4.99
N GLU A 471 19.42 -22.84 4.08
CA GLU A 471 19.51 -22.58 2.65
C GLU A 471 18.96 -21.21 2.27
N LEU A 472 17.85 -20.78 2.87
CA LEU A 472 17.30 -19.44 2.67
C LEU A 472 18.18 -18.37 3.29
N ALA A 473 18.79 -18.62 4.46
CA ALA A 473 19.74 -17.72 5.09
C ALA A 473 20.99 -17.49 4.23
N ASP A 474 21.57 -18.58 3.68
CA ASP A 474 22.70 -18.49 2.73
C ASP A 474 22.31 -17.68 1.48
N LEU A 475 21.14 -17.94 0.93
CA LEU A 475 20.63 -17.24 -0.24
C LEU A 475 20.42 -15.73 0.07
N ASN A 476 19.84 -15.43 1.23
CA ASN A 476 19.66 -14.04 1.68
C ASN A 476 21.00 -13.34 1.89
N GLN A 477 21.99 -14.01 2.47
CA GLN A 477 23.32 -13.43 2.62
C GLN A 477 23.99 -13.08 1.29
N ARG A 478 23.76 -13.88 0.25
CA ARG A 478 24.38 -13.68 -1.08
C ARG A 478 23.63 -12.71 -1.97
N PHE A 479 22.33 -12.63 -1.88
CA PHE A 479 21.47 -11.90 -2.82
C PHE A 479 20.54 -10.88 -2.17
N GLY A 480 20.42 -10.88 -0.83
CA GLY A 480 19.60 -9.91 -0.11
C GLY A 480 20.12 -8.49 -0.30
N ASP A 481 19.19 -7.57 -0.49
CA ASP A 481 19.46 -6.15 -0.64
C ASP A 481 18.42 -5.30 0.11
N LYS A 482 18.65 -3.99 0.17
CA LYS A 482 17.74 -3.06 0.82
C LYS A 482 16.47 -2.87 0.01
N ARG A 483 15.36 -2.63 0.72
CA ARG A 483 14.10 -2.20 0.11
C ARG A 483 14.31 -0.94 -0.72
N ARG A 484 13.66 -0.90 -1.89
CA ARG A 484 13.68 0.26 -2.81
C ARG A 484 12.43 1.09 -2.67
N THR A 485 11.26 0.46 -2.53
CA THR A 485 9.97 1.13 -2.40
C THR A 485 9.75 1.59 -0.98
N GLU A 486 9.45 2.85 -0.78
CA GLU A 486 9.12 3.44 0.51
C GLU A 486 7.62 3.26 0.81
N LEU A 487 7.29 2.88 2.04
CA LEU A 487 5.92 2.70 2.49
C LEU A 487 5.54 3.87 3.40
N LEU A 488 4.66 4.73 2.92
CA LEU A 488 4.18 5.88 3.69
C LEU A 488 2.94 5.50 4.49
N VAL A 489 3.06 5.62 5.80
CA VAL A 489 1.97 5.40 6.74
C VAL A 489 1.31 6.74 7.01
N GLY A 490 0.09 6.98 6.52
CA GLY A 490 -0.75 8.07 7.02
C GLY A 490 -1.19 9.17 6.06
N GLU A 491 -0.86 9.17 4.75
CA GLU A 491 -1.24 10.29 3.88
C GLU A 491 -2.47 10.08 2.97
N VAL A 492 -2.92 8.87 2.74
CA VAL A 492 -4.20 8.60 2.04
C VAL A 492 -4.84 7.38 2.67
N LEU A 493 -5.55 7.59 3.73
CA LEU A 493 -6.38 6.55 4.33
C LEU A 493 -7.67 6.46 3.51
N SER A 494 -8.04 5.25 3.13
CA SER A 494 -9.35 4.98 2.52
C SER A 494 -10.39 4.81 3.62
N LEU A 495 -11.67 4.88 3.27
CA LEU A 495 -12.78 4.57 4.20
C LEU A 495 -12.66 3.18 4.86
N GLU A 496 -11.88 2.27 4.25
CA GLU A 496 -11.63 0.91 4.75
C GLU A 496 -10.56 0.88 5.86
N ASP A 497 -9.83 1.97 6.08
CA ASP A 497 -8.82 2.11 7.14
C ASP A 497 -9.44 2.56 8.48
N GLU A 498 -10.70 2.97 8.48
CA GLU A 498 -11.41 3.51 9.65
C GLU A 498 -11.44 2.52 10.82
N ASP A 499 -11.63 1.23 10.53
CA ASP A 499 -11.64 0.15 11.55
C ASP A 499 -10.26 -0.10 12.20
N LEU A 500 -9.19 0.45 11.64
CA LEU A 500 -7.80 0.29 12.11
C LEU A 500 -7.27 1.50 12.86
N ILE A 501 -8.04 2.59 12.90
CA ILE A 501 -7.67 3.84 13.54
C ILE A 501 -8.38 3.91 14.89
N GLU A 502 -7.61 4.17 15.92
CA GLU A 502 -8.16 4.42 17.25
C GLU A 502 -9.06 5.66 17.18
N GLU A 503 -10.27 5.52 17.75
CA GLU A 503 -11.19 6.63 17.86
C GLU A 503 -10.70 7.56 18.96
N GLU A 504 -10.26 8.77 18.58
CA GLU A 504 -9.73 9.77 19.49
C GLU A 504 -10.42 11.12 19.28
N GLU A 505 -10.62 11.85 20.37
CA GLU A 505 -11.04 13.25 20.32
C GLU A 505 -9.90 14.13 19.87
N ILE A 506 -10.12 14.85 18.78
CA ILE A 506 -9.14 15.75 18.13
C ILE A 506 -9.67 17.17 18.02
N VAL A 507 -8.76 18.10 17.98
CA VAL A 507 -9.02 19.52 17.68
C VAL A 507 -8.42 19.87 16.33
N ILE A 508 -9.28 20.26 15.41
CA ILE A 508 -8.88 20.71 14.08
C ILE A 508 -8.79 22.22 14.06
N THR A 509 -7.69 22.76 13.56
CA THR A 509 -7.48 24.20 13.38
C THR A 509 -7.26 24.50 11.92
N LEU A 510 -7.96 25.53 11.42
CA LEU A 510 -7.83 26.07 10.07
C LEU A 510 -7.53 27.56 10.14
N THR A 511 -6.49 28.02 9.46
CA THR A 511 -6.16 29.45 9.39
C THR A 511 -6.89 30.16 8.25
N ASN A 512 -6.90 31.51 8.29
CA ASN A 512 -7.48 32.33 7.22
C ASN A 512 -6.80 32.11 5.87
N ASN A 513 -5.49 31.83 5.87
CA ASN A 513 -4.72 31.51 4.65
C ASN A 513 -4.82 30.04 4.23
N GLY A 514 -5.69 29.26 4.88
CA GLY A 514 -6.03 27.89 4.49
C GLY A 514 -5.05 26.82 4.97
N TYR A 515 -4.28 27.04 6.04
CA TYR A 515 -3.47 25.99 6.67
C TYR A 515 -4.29 25.21 7.67
N ILE A 516 -4.30 23.89 7.54
CA ILE A 516 -5.07 22.97 8.39
C ILE A 516 -4.14 21.98 9.09
N LYS A 517 -4.50 21.63 10.33
CA LYS A 517 -3.89 20.55 11.11
C LYS A 517 -4.87 20.00 12.14
N ARG A 518 -4.60 18.80 12.62
CA ARG A 518 -5.24 18.25 13.82
C ARG A 518 -4.25 18.19 14.98
N LEU A 519 -4.80 18.25 16.20
CA LEU A 519 -4.08 18.11 17.46
C LEU A 519 -4.92 17.21 18.36
N ALA A 520 -4.27 16.44 19.22
CA ALA A 520 -4.98 15.74 20.28
C ALA A 520 -5.60 16.76 21.26
N ASN A 521 -6.78 16.47 21.80
CA ASN A 521 -7.54 17.39 22.66
C ASN A 521 -6.76 17.76 23.93
N ASN A 522 -5.84 16.92 24.41
CA ASN A 522 -5.01 17.14 25.61
C ASN A 522 -3.84 18.14 25.42
N GLU A 523 -3.54 18.58 24.19
CA GLU A 523 -2.47 19.53 23.89
C GLU A 523 -2.74 20.97 24.44
N PHE A 524 -4.00 21.31 24.74
CA PHE A 524 -4.43 22.59 25.28
C PHE A 524 -4.93 22.45 26.73
N ARG A 525 -4.05 22.67 27.71
CA ARG A 525 -4.43 22.63 29.13
C ARG A 525 -5.37 23.74 29.53
N ALA A 526 -6.35 23.40 30.36
CA ALA A 526 -7.31 24.39 30.89
C ALA A 526 -6.63 25.44 31.77
N GLN A 527 -6.99 26.69 31.60
CA GLN A 527 -6.49 27.85 32.34
C GLN A 527 -7.64 28.52 33.13
N ARG A 528 -7.30 29.38 34.08
CA ARG A 528 -8.30 30.20 34.75
C ARG A 528 -8.73 31.35 33.81
N ARG A 529 -10.00 31.72 33.82
CA ARG A 529 -10.51 32.89 33.08
C ARG A 529 -9.65 34.14 33.37
N GLY A 530 -9.42 34.99 32.34
CA GLY A 530 -8.58 36.18 32.43
C GLY A 530 -7.08 35.89 32.30
N GLY A 531 -6.68 34.64 31.94
CA GLY A 531 -5.31 34.27 31.59
C GLY A 531 -4.80 34.95 30.34
N ARG A 532 -3.48 34.78 30.06
CA ARG A 532 -2.84 35.37 28.85
C ARG A 532 -2.96 34.48 27.64
N GLY A 533 -3.40 33.21 27.79
CA GLY A 533 -3.40 32.22 26.74
C GLY A 533 -2.01 31.65 26.39
N VAL A 534 -1.97 30.73 25.45
CA VAL A 534 -0.74 30.13 24.90
C VAL A 534 -0.77 30.26 23.38
N GLN A 535 0.40 30.32 22.77
CA GLN A 535 0.49 30.35 21.32
C GLN A 535 0.09 28.98 20.75
N GLY A 536 -0.96 28.95 19.95
CA GLY A 536 -1.56 27.73 19.41
C GLY A 536 -1.05 27.33 18.04
N MET A 537 -0.35 28.24 17.34
CA MET A 537 0.15 27.99 16.00
C MET A 537 1.31 28.92 15.66
N GLY A 538 2.31 28.47 14.89
CA GLY A 538 3.33 29.32 14.29
C GLY A 538 2.73 30.11 13.14
N ILE A 539 2.51 31.40 13.33
CA ILE A 539 1.84 32.25 12.35
C ILE A 539 2.88 33.15 11.69
N HIS A 540 2.86 33.28 10.37
CA HIS A 540 3.53 34.37 9.64
C HIS A 540 2.70 35.62 9.76
N ASN A 541 3.35 36.78 9.70
CA ASN A 541 2.69 38.12 9.72
C ASN A 541 1.48 38.12 8.78
N ASP A 542 0.28 38.36 9.30
CA ASP A 542 -1.02 38.49 8.62
C ASP A 542 -1.91 37.23 8.51
N ASP A 543 -1.56 36.06 9.12
CA ASP A 543 -2.46 34.88 9.19
C ASP A 543 -3.06 34.72 10.60
N PHE A 544 -4.26 34.15 10.73
CA PHE A 544 -4.90 33.86 12.01
C PHE A 544 -5.76 32.59 11.92
N VAL A 545 -5.99 31.94 13.06
CA VAL A 545 -6.88 30.76 13.10
C VAL A 545 -8.33 31.23 12.93
N LYS A 546 -8.96 30.81 11.85
CA LYS A 546 -10.31 31.17 11.48
C LYS A 546 -11.36 30.22 12.01
N ASN A 547 -11.08 28.90 11.91
CA ASN A 547 -11.98 27.85 12.37
C ASN A 547 -11.25 26.92 13.35
N LEU A 548 -11.99 26.50 14.37
CA LEU A 548 -11.59 25.49 15.33
C LEU A 548 -12.78 24.57 15.53
N VAL A 549 -12.55 23.26 15.36
CA VAL A 549 -13.59 22.23 15.47
C VAL A 549 -13.05 21.09 16.33
N SER A 550 -13.79 20.68 17.36
CA SER A 550 -13.56 19.46 18.11
C SER A 550 -14.43 18.36 17.53
N CYS A 551 -13.84 17.19 17.28
CA CYS A 551 -14.50 16.05 16.65
C CYS A 551 -13.73 14.77 16.94
N SER A 552 -14.34 13.61 16.64
CA SER A 552 -13.64 12.33 16.59
C SER A 552 -12.79 12.20 15.33
N THR A 553 -11.72 11.40 15.40
CA THR A 553 -10.97 10.95 14.23
C THR A 553 -11.86 10.30 13.16
N HIS A 554 -12.94 9.63 13.57
CA HIS A 554 -13.87 8.92 12.69
C HIS A 554 -14.99 9.82 12.12
N ASP A 555 -15.15 11.04 12.60
CA ASP A 555 -16.19 11.95 12.12
C ASP A 555 -15.95 12.36 10.66
N THR A 556 -17.04 12.52 9.94
CA THR A 556 -17.05 13.10 8.61
C THR A 556 -17.07 14.61 8.69
N LEU A 557 -16.08 15.26 8.13
CA LEU A 557 -15.96 16.71 8.09
C LEU A 557 -16.48 17.26 6.77
N LEU A 558 -17.39 18.20 6.86
CA LEU A 558 -17.92 18.97 5.73
C LEU A 558 -17.32 20.37 5.73
N PHE A 559 -16.60 20.69 4.68
CA PHE A 559 -15.92 21.97 4.47
C PHE A 559 -16.72 22.85 3.50
N PHE A 560 -17.24 23.95 3.98
CA PHE A 560 -18.04 24.88 3.19
C PHE A 560 -17.20 26.09 2.76
N THR A 561 -17.21 26.38 1.46
CA THR A 561 -16.43 27.50 0.89
C THR A 561 -17.24 28.80 0.81
N ASN A 562 -16.53 29.91 0.65
CA ASN A 562 -17.12 31.23 0.39
C ASN A 562 -18.02 31.24 -0.87
N ASN A 563 -17.73 30.37 -1.84
CA ASN A 563 -18.52 30.21 -3.08
C ASN A 563 -19.75 29.31 -2.91
N GLY A 564 -20.05 28.86 -1.68
CA GLY A 564 -21.21 28.04 -1.39
C GLY A 564 -21.07 26.58 -1.83
N LYS A 565 -19.86 26.08 -2.06
CA LYS A 565 -19.58 24.67 -2.28
C LYS A 565 -19.27 23.96 -0.97
N VAL A 566 -19.41 22.64 -0.96
CA VAL A 566 -19.04 21.76 0.14
C VAL A 566 -18.09 20.66 -0.36
N TYR A 567 -17.08 20.37 0.44
CA TYR A 567 -16.12 19.26 0.28
C TYR A 567 -16.19 18.36 1.52
N ARG A 568 -15.68 17.14 1.41
CA ARG A 568 -15.72 16.14 2.48
C ARG A 568 -14.33 15.56 2.72
N ALA A 569 -13.98 15.35 3.99
CA ALA A 569 -12.85 14.55 4.44
C ALA A 569 -13.19 13.90 5.79
N LYS A 570 -12.45 12.86 6.18
CA LYS A 570 -12.53 12.26 7.51
C LYS A 570 -11.58 12.96 8.48
N GLY A 571 -11.88 12.94 9.79
CA GLY A 571 -11.03 13.55 10.82
C GLY A 571 -9.60 13.02 10.80
N TYR A 572 -9.44 11.72 10.60
CA TYR A 572 -8.14 11.06 10.52
C TYR A 572 -7.33 11.39 9.24
N GLU A 573 -7.96 11.86 8.17
CA GLU A 573 -7.27 12.29 6.95
C GLU A 573 -6.50 13.60 7.14
N ILE A 574 -6.84 14.38 8.18
CA ILE A 574 -6.13 15.60 8.51
C ILE A 574 -4.85 15.25 9.26
N PRO A 575 -3.66 15.65 8.75
CA PRO A 575 -2.41 15.29 9.39
C PRO A 575 -2.26 15.87 10.80
N GLU A 576 -1.67 15.08 11.70
CA GLU A 576 -1.34 15.48 13.05
C GLU A 576 -0.04 16.30 13.06
N TYR A 577 -0.07 17.44 13.74
CA TYR A 577 1.10 18.30 13.90
C TYR A 577 1.17 18.82 15.33
N GLY A 578 2.38 19.07 15.82
CA GLY A 578 2.57 19.71 17.12
C GLY A 578 1.94 21.11 17.19
N ARG A 579 1.67 21.58 18.40
CA ARG A 579 0.96 22.85 18.69
C ARG A 579 1.49 24.06 17.92
N THR A 580 2.81 24.23 17.81
CA THR A 580 3.46 25.37 17.15
C THR A 580 3.64 25.23 15.64
N ALA A 581 3.41 24.04 15.08
CA ALA A 581 3.57 23.80 13.65
C ALA A 581 2.46 24.49 12.83
N LYS A 582 2.77 24.86 11.58
CA LYS A 582 1.87 25.56 10.66
C LYS A 582 0.77 24.65 10.07
N GLY A 583 1.02 23.32 10.01
CA GLY A 583 0.14 22.40 9.29
C GLY A 583 0.37 22.41 7.77
N ILE A 584 -0.59 21.87 7.02
CA ILE A 584 -0.54 21.78 5.55
C ILE A 584 -1.59 22.71 4.92
N PRO A 585 -1.37 23.19 3.68
CA PRO A 585 -2.40 23.89 2.94
C PRO A 585 -3.60 22.97 2.68
N ILE A 586 -4.81 23.45 2.96
CA ILE A 586 -6.04 22.65 2.80
C ILE A 586 -6.29 22.24 1.34
N ILE A 587 -5.78 22.97 0.39
CA ILE A 587 -5.84 22.63 -1.04
C ILE A 587 -5.07 21.35 -1.37
N ASN A 588 -4.13 20.95 -0.52
CA ASN A 588 -3.42 19.66 -0.64
C ASN A 588 -4.25 18.46 -0.17
N LEU A 589 -5.25 18.73 0.67
CA LEU A 589 -6.17 17.73 1.20
C LEU A 589 -7.45 17.64 0.35
N LEU A 590 -8.01 18.78 -0.01
CA LEU A 590 -9.28 18.92 -0.73
C LEU A 590 -9.03 19.50 -2.12
N GLY A 591 -9.75 19.02 -3.13
CA GLY A 591 -9.66 19.55 -4.51
C GLY A 591 -10.29 20.95 -4.67
N ILE A 592 -9.88 21.90 -3.83
CA ILE A 592 -10.40 23.27 -3.76
C ILE A 592 -9.71 24.14 -4.81
N ASP A 593 -10.47 25.03 -5.48
CA ASP A 593 -9.91 26.03 -6.37
C ASP A 593 -9.13 27.10 -5.58
N SER A 594 -8.08 27.65 -6.15
CA SER A 594 -7.25 28.69 -5.51
C SER A 594 -8.01 29.96 -5.15
N SER A 595 -9.15 30.22 -5.79
CA SER A 595 -10.06 31.33 -5.50
C SER A 595 -11.03 31.04 -4.35
N GLU A 596 -11.11 29.82 -3.85
CA GLU A 596 -12.02 29.41 -2.80
C GLU A 596 -11.35 29.45 -1.42
N SER A 597 -12.06 29.91 -0.41
CA SER A 597 -11.65 29.89 0.99
C SER A 597 -12.71 29.20 1.85
N ILE A 598 -12.27 28.39 2.82
CA ILE A 598 -13.20 27.72 3.74
C ILE A 598 -13.80 28.73 4.71
N GLN A 599 -15.14 28.68 4.85
CA GLN A 599 -15.90 29.57 5.74
C GLN A 599 -16.43 28.83 6.97
N ALA A 600 -16.85 27.59 6.80
CA ALA A 600 -17.37 26.79 7.90
C ALA A 600 -16.89 25.32 7.77
N ILE A 601 -16.69 24.67 8.91
CA ILE A 601 -16.39 23.25 9.03
C ILE A 601 -17.42 22.64 9.97
N ILE A 602 -18.05 21.55 9.55
CA ILE A 602 -19.04 20.81 10.35
C ILE A 602 -18.56 19.38 10.48
N ALA A 603 -18.48 18.88 11.70
CA ALA A 603 -18.32 17.46 11.99
C ALA A 603 -19.70 16.80 11.99
N VAL A 604 -19.81 15.68 11.29
CA VAL A 604 -21.00 14.82 11.25
C VAL A 604 -20.59 13.44 11.75
N THR A 605 -21.14 13.04 12.89
CA THR A 605 -20.88 11.74 13.51
C THR A 605 -21.79 10.68 12.87
N GLY A 606 -21.23 9.56 12.43
CA GLY A 606 -21.96 8.44 11.84
C GLY A 606 -22.45 8.67 10.41
N GLU A 607 -23.29 7.74 9.90
CA GLU A 607 -23.97 7.91 8.61
C GLU A 607 -25.08 8.97 8.73
N ALA A 608 -25.25 9.78 7.68
CA ALA A 608 -26.24 10.82 7.61
C ALA A 608 -27.67 10.21 7.72
N GLU A 609 -28.26 10.26 8.89
CA GLU A 609 -29.60 9.74 9.15
C GLU A 609 -30.71 10.60 8.52
N GLU A 610 -31.78 9.94 8.05
CA GLU A 610 -33.00 10.61 7.64
C GLU A 610 -33.59 11.43 8.81
N GLY A 611 -33.97 12.66 8.54
CA GLY A 611 -34.52 13.58 9.55
C GLY A 611 -33.58 14.65 10.05
N HIS A 612 -32.29 14.59 9.70
CA HIS A 612 -31.34 15.65 10.01
C HIS A 612 -31.16 16.64 8.87
N TYR A 613 -30.87 17.87 9.20
CA TYR A 613 -30.75 18.98 8.27
C TYR A 613 -29.46 19.77 8.49
N LEU A 614 -28.93 20.34 7.45
CA LEU A 614 -27.93 21.41 7.51
C LEU A 614 -28.64 22.76 7.43
N PHE A 615 -28.48 23.56 8.47
CA PHE A 615 -29.02 24.90 8.57
C PHE A 615 -27.95 25.95 8.29
N PHE A 616 -28.09 26.65 7.20
CA PHE A 616 -27.13 27.63 6.70
C PHE A 616 -27.54 29.04 7.15
N THR A 617 -26.55 29.83 7.54
CA THR A 617 -26.76 31.25 7.90
C THR A 617 -25.71 32.09 7.21
N THR A 618 -26.15 33.14 6.48
CA THR A 618 -25.25 34.05 5.76
C THR A 618 -25.03 35.35 6.49
N ARG A 619 -23.98 36.06 6.12
CA ARG A 619 -23.58 37.34 6.71
C ARG A 619 -24.69 38.42 6.62
N GLN A 620 -25.46 38.41 5.52
CA GLN A 620 -26.61 39.31 5.33
C GLN A 620 -27.91 38.82 6.00
N GLY A 621 -27.84 37.73 6.78
CA GLY A 621 -28.96 37.25 7.55
C GLY A 621 -29.97 36.42 6.75
N THR A 622 -29.57 35.87 5.64
CA THR A 622 -30.31 34.84 4.88
C THR A 622 -30.11 33.49 5.54
N VAL A 623 -31.14 32.67 5.62
CA VAL A 623 -31.09 31.32 6.21
C VAL A 623 -31.68 30.30 5.25
N LYS A 624 -31.19 29.10 5.33
CA LYS A 624 -31.62 27.97 4.50
C LYS A 624 -31.54 26.66 5.29
N ARG A 625 -32.44 25.74 5.04
CA ARG A 625 -32.43 24.39 5.60
C ARG A 625 -32.43 23.40 4.44
N THR A 626 -31.56 22.40 4.51
CA THR A 626 -31.43 21.32 3.48
C THR A 626 -31.18 20.00 4.18
N SER A 627 -31.88 18.92 3.80
CA SER A 627 -31.65 17.57 4.34
C SER A 627 -30.19 17.15 4.18
N VAL A 628 -29.62 16.52 5.21
CA VAL A 628 -28.24 15.98 5.19
C VAL A 628 -28.10 14.91 4.11
N THR A 629 -29.14 14.14 3.82
CA THR A 629 -29.14 13.12 2.78
C THR A 629 -28.85 13.67 1.37
N ALA A 630 -29.12 14.97 1.13
CA ALA A 630 -28.77 15.63 -0.11
C ALA A 630 -27.25 15.77 -0.32
N PHE A 631 -26.44 15.54 0.71
CA PHE A 631 -24.97 15.63 0.74
C PHE A 631 -24.28 14.29 0.88
N ALA A 632 -25.00 13.17 0.78
CA ALA A 632 -24.44 11.81 0.91
C ALA A 632 -23.31 11.54 -0.11
N ASN A 633 -23.43 12.06 -1.33
CA ASN A 633 -22.49 11.83 -2.41
C ASN A 633 -21.80 13.15 -2.81
N ILE A 634 -20.75 13.52 -2.10
CA ILE A 634 -19.88 14.67 -2.43
C ILE A 634 -18.70 14.15 -3.24
N ARG A 635 -18.55 14.66 -4.47
CA ARG A 635 -17.41 14.33 -5.35
C ARG A 635 -16.17 15.12 -4.94
N SER A 636 -14.99 14.67 -5.36
CA SER A 636 -13.70 15.35 -5.07
C SER A 636 -13.63 16.82 -5.55
N ASN A 637 -14.39 17.18 -6.58
CA ASN A 637 -14.48 18.57 -7.10
C ASN A 637 -15.51 19.44 -6.36
N GLY A 638 -16.02 18.94 -5.23
CA GLY A 638 -17.03 19.62 -4.42
C GLY A 638 -18.45 19.56 -5.00
N LEU A 639 -19.38 20.03 -4.20
CA LEU A 639 -20.81 20.07 -4.50
C LEU A 639 -21.38 21.42 -4.10
N ILE A 640 -22.28 22.00 -4.90
CA ILE A 640 -22.96 23.24 -4.54
C ILE A 640 -23.90 22.97 -3.34
N ALA A 641 -23.70 23.68 -2.24
CA ALA A 641 -24.47 23.56 -1.01
C ALA A 641 -25.49 24.69 -0.83
N ILE A 642 -25.19 25.89 -1.28
CA ILE A 642 -26.07 27.06 -1.22
C ILE A 642 -25.80 28.00 -2.40
N GLY A 643 -26.86 28.57 -2.99
CA GLY A 643 -26.74 29.67 -3.94
C GLY A 643 -26.62 31.03 -3.21
N LEU A 644 -25.41 31.56 -3.08
CA LEU A 644 -25.17 32.84 -2.45
C LEU A 644 -25.62 33.98 -3.35
N LYS A 645 -26.11 35.07 -2.76
CA LYS A 645 -26.38 36.35 -3.44
C LYS A 645 -25.07 37.10 -3.63
N GLU A 646 -25.10 38.08 -4.54
CA GLU A 646 -23.98 38.98 -4.75
C GLU A 646 -23.64 39.72 -3.42
N ASP A 647 -22.37 39.78 -3.07
CA ASP A 647 -21.82 40.34 -1.83
C ASP A 647 -22.29 39.69 -0.51
N ASP A 648 -22.81 38.44 -0.54
CA ASP A 648 -23.14 37.70 0.67
C ASP A 648 -22.17 36.55 0.90
N GLU A 649 -21.86 36.20 2.12
CA GLU A 649 -20.94 35.17 2.54
C GLU A 649 -21.61 34.20 3.50
N LEU A 650 -21.25 32.93 3.41
CA LEU A 650 -21.64 31.94 4.39
C LEU A 650 -20.91 32.20 5.71
N VAL A 651 -21.63 32.32 6.83
CA VAL A 651 -21.05 32.55 8.17
C VAL A 651 -21.04 31.28 9.01
N ASN A 652 -22.14 30.54 9.00
CA ASN A 652 -22.33 29.40 9.87
C ASN A 652 -23.18 28.32 9.21
N VAL A 653 -22.89 27.08 9.53
CA VAL A 653 -23.70 25.92 9.20
C VAL A 653 -23.90 25.11 10.47
N LEU A 654 -25.13 24.65 10.75
CA LEU A 654 -25.47 23.85 11.91
C LEU A 654 -26.09 22.54 11.46
N LEU A 655 -25.76 21.47 12.14
CA LEU A 655 -26.49 20.21 12.01
C LEU A 655 -27.70 20.25 12.95
N THR A 656 -28.91 19.99 12.42
CA THR A 656 -30.15 20.13 13.15
C THR A 656 -31.06 18.91 13.00
N ASP A 657 -32.00 18.73 13.95
CA ASP A 657 -32.96 17.61 14.01
C ASP A 657 -34.32 17.95 13.38
N GLY A 658 -34.49 19.11 12.76
CA GLY A 658 -35.72 19.56 12.16
C GLY A 658 -36.73 20.20 13.11
N GLN A 659 -36.51 20.16 14.44
CA GLN A 659 -37.44 20.62 15.47
C GLN A 659 -36.83 21.66 16.42
N SER A 660 -35.57 21.95 16.30
CA SER A 660 -34.82 22.82 17.20
C SER A 660 -35.18 24.29 17.04
N ASN A 661 -34.94 25.07 18.08
CA ASN A 661 -34.97 26.54 18.02
C ASN A 661 -33.58 27.06 17.62
N ILE A 662 -33.58 28.05 16.71
CA ILE A 662 -32.35 28.67 16.21
C ILE A 662 -32.24 30.08 16.77
N ILE A 663 -31.06 30.41 17.31
CA ILE A 663 -30.69 31.81 17.62
C ILE A 663 -29.63 32.29 16.62
N ILE A 664 -29.82 33.48 16.10
CA ILE A 664 -28.87 34.18 15.22
C ILE A 664 -28.42 35.43 15.95
N GLY A 665 -27.12 35.66 16.05
CA GLY A 665 -26.53 36.85 16.67
C GLY A 665 -25.87 37.80 15.65
N THR A 666 -25.95 39.11 15.93
CA THR A 666 -25.35 40.12 15.06
C THR A 666 -24.19 40.85 15.74
N HIS A 667 -23.31 41.44 14.95
CA HIS A 667 -22.12 42.16 15.38
C HIS A 667 -22.43 43.27 16.36
N ASN A 668 -23.55 44.00 16.17
CA ASN A 668 -23.98 45.11 17.03
C ASN A 668 -24.75 44.63 18.28
N GLY A 669 -24.69 43.31 18.61
CA GLY A 669 -25.20 42.76 19.86
C GLY A 669 -26.71 42.51 19.90
N TYR A 670 -27.34 42.24 18.77
CA TYR A 670 -28.74 41.83 18.69
C TYR A 670 -28.87 40.34 18.33
N SER A 671 -30.00 39.75 18.66
CA SER A 671 -30.31 38.39 18.29
C SER A 671 -31.77 38.19 17.94
N VAL A 672 -32.04 37.23 17.06
CA VAL A 672 -33.38 36.74 16.77
C VAL A 672 -33.43 35.25 17.06
N THR A 673 -34.56 34.78 17.60
CA THR A 673 -34.80 33.38 17.91
C THR A 673 -36.09 32.94 17.28
N PHE A 674 -36.09 31.85 16.55
CA PHE A 674 -37.25 31.26 15.89
C PHE A 674 -37.13 29.76 15.78
N LYS A 675 -38.26 29.05 15.58
CA LYS A 675 -38.28 27.63 15.28
C LYS A 675 -37.73 27.36 13.89
N GLU A 676 -36.89 26.36 13.75
CA GLU A 676 -36.30 26.01 12.44
C GLU A 676 -37.35 25.53 11.41
N GLU A 677 -38.50 24.99 11.88
CA GLU A 677 -39.67 24.68 11.04
C GLU A 677 -40.20 25.87 10.24
N ALA A 678 -39.97 27.08 10.72
CA ALA A 678 -40.31 28.31 10.00
C ALA A 678 -39.46 28.49 8.72
N VAL A 679 -38.38 27.74 8.54
CA VAL A 679 -37.57 27.64 7.34
C VAL A 679 -37.88 26.32 6.66
N ARG A 680 -38.60 26.40 5.53
CA ARG A 680 -38.92 25.18 4.74
C ARG A 680 -37.65 24.46 4.28
N ASP A 681 -37.72 23.16 4.09
CA ASP A 681 -36.68 22.40 3.44
C ASP A 681 -36.51 22.87 1.97
N MET A 682 -35.26 23.06 1.53
CA MET A 682 -34.89 23.60 0.24
C MET A 682 -33.76 22.82 -0.40
N GLY A 683 -33.85 22.69 -1.74
CA GLY A 683 -32.80 22.04 -2.52
C GLY A 683 -31.43 22.77 -2.39
N ARG A 684 -30.35 22.07 -2.67
CA ARG A 684 -28.97 22.53 -2.49
C ARG A 684 -28.66 23.89 -3.15
N THR A 685 -29.14 24.14 -4.34
CA THR A 685 -28.85 25.38 -5.12
C THR A 685 -29.71 26.58 -4.73
N ALA A 686 -30.67 26.43 -3.82
CA ALA A 686 -31.51 27.52 -3.37
C ALA A 686 -30.71 28.55 -2.53
N SER A 687 -31.08 29.86 -2.64
CA SER A 687 -30.43 30.92 -1.89
C SER A 687 -30.96 31.13 -0.46
N GLY A 688 -32.09 30.53 -0.12
CA GLY A 688 -32.70 30.66 1.21
C GLY A 688 -33.71 31.78 1.37
N VAL A 689 -34.05 32.05 2.60
CA VAL A 689 -35.08 33.04 3.03
C VAL A 689 -34.51 33.96 4.12
N ARG A 690 -35.14 35.13 4.34
CA ARG A 690 -34.68 36.06 5.37
C ARG A 690 -34.86 35.48 6.80
N GLY A 691 -33.74 35.33 7.52
CA GLY A 691 -33.70 34.89 8.94
C GLY A 691 -33.82 36.04 9.90
N ILE A 692 -33.11 37.13 9.69
CA ILE A 692 -33.11 38.35 10.48
C ILE A 692 -33.15 39.61 9.57
N ARG A 693 -33.75 40.69 10.03
CA ARG A 693 -33.66 42.01 9.40
C ARG A 693 -32.57 42.81 10.11
N LEU A 694 -31.42 42.91 9.45
CA LEU A 694 -30.27 43.65 9.93
C LEU A 694 -30.56 45.19 10.04
N ARG A 695 -29.87 45.84 10.95
CA ARG A 695 -29.79 47.29 11.06
C ARG A 695 -28.69 47.83 10.12
N GLU A 696 -28.59 49.17 10.00
CA GLU A 696 -27.52 49.76 9.23
C GLU A 696 -26.16 49.36 9.81
N GLU A 697 -25.21 49.07 8.96
CA GLU A 697 -23.85 48.62 9.27
C GLU A 697 -23.76 47.39 10.21
N ASP A 698 -24.81 46.56 10.29
CA ASP A 698 -24.83 45.35 11.10
C ASP A 698 -24.77 44.12 10.22
N TYR A 699 -24.18 43.04 10.71
CA TYR A 699 -24.07 41.74 10.04
C TYR A 699 -24.17 40.61 11.04
N VAL A 700 -24.45 39.41 10.54
CA VAL A 700 -24.52 38.20 11.36
C VAL A 700 -23.11 37.71 11.70
N VAL A 701 -22.85 37.38 12.97
CA VAL A 701 -21.58 36.83 13.45
C VAL A 701 -21.66 35.33 13.79
N GLY A 702 -22.86 34.79 13.94
CA GLY A 702 -23.05 33.38 14.23
C GLY A 702 -24.48 32.97 14.44
N ALA A 703 -24.71 31.64 14.44
CA ALA A 703 -25.98 31.05 14.81
C ALA A 703 -25.73 29.83 15.71
N ALA A 704 -26.70 29.48 16.56
CA ALA A 704 -26.60 28.33 17.43
C ALA A 704 -27.97 27.66 17.61
N LEU A 705 -27.94 26.35 17.98
CA LEU A 705 -29.12 25.61 18.41
C LEU A 705 -29.43 25.91 19.85
N MET A 706 -30.70 26.09 20.15
CA MET A 706 -31.17 26.34 21.55
C MET A 706 -31.85 25.09 22.08
N LYS A 707 -31.34 24.53 23.17
CA LYS A 707 -31.97 23.48 23.98
C LYS A 707 -32.39 24.06 25.34
N GLU A 708 -33.49 23.59 25.94
CA GLU A 708 -34.07 24.17 27.13
C GLU A 708 -33.13 24.20 28.33
N ASP A 709 -32.26 23.20 28.47
CA ASP A 709 -31.31 23.05 29.60
C ASP A 709 -29.96 23.76 29.35
N GLN A 710 -29.83 24.53 28.29
CA GLN A 710 -28.59 25.22 27.92
C GLN A 710 -28.64 26.73 28.23
N GLU A 711 -27.49 27.32 28.15
CA GLU A 711 -27.29 28.77 28.25
C GLU A 711 -26.66 29.32 26.97
N ILE A 712 -26.94 30.58 26.63
CA ILE A 712 -26.33 31.29 25.52
C ILE A 712 -25.05 31.95 26.03
N LEU A 713 -23.90 31.50 25.52
CA LEU A 713 -22.61 32.15 25.69
C LEU A 713 -22.39 33.15 24.56
N VAL A 714 -22.16 34.40 24.92
CA VAL A 714 -21.79 35.46 23.98
C VAL A 714 -20.39 36.00 24.31
N ILE A 715 -19.60 36.26 23.27
CA ILE A 715 -18.22 36.73 23.38
C ILE A 715 -18.01 37.92 22.46
N THR A 716 -17.30 38.95 22.95
CA THR A 716 -16.98 40.15 22.21
C THR A 716 -15.54 40.18 21.71
N GLU A 717 -15.25 40.97 20.70
CA GLU A 717 -13.91 41.10 20.10
C GLU A 717 -12.84 41.49 21.13
N LYS A 718 -13.18 42.22 22.20
CA LYS A 718 -12.24 42.64 23.24
C LYS A 718 -12.14 41.63 24.43
N GLY A 719 -12.60 40.40 24.23
CA GLY A 719 -12.45 39.29 25.18
C GLY A 719 -13.36 39.38 26.41
N TYR A 720 -14.50 40.04 26.31
CA TYR A 720 -15.57 40.01 27.31
C TYR A 720 -16.61 38.98 26.90
N GLY A 721 -17.28 38.36 27.88
CA GLY A 721 -18.34 37.41 27.60
C GLY A 721 -19.23 37.16 28.82
N LYS A 722 -20.32 36.46 28.58
CA LYS A 722 -21.30 36.11 29.62
C LYS A 722 -22.13 34.93 29.17
N ARG A 723 -22.72 34.24 30.13
CA ARG A 723 -23.77 33.23 29.93
C ARG A 723 -25.14 33.85 30.26
N THR A 724 -26.13 33.50 29.47
CA THR A 724 -27.53 33.98 29.71
C THR A 724 -28.47 32.83 29.48
N LYS A 725 -29.45 32.64 30.38
CA LYS A 725 -30.44 31.53 30.28
C LYS A 725 -31.20 31.61 28.96
N VAL A 726 -31.41 30.47 28.33
CA VAL A 726 -32.21 30.34 27.09
C VAL A 726 -33.61 30.93 27.28
N SER A 727 -34.21 30.80 28.50
CA SER A 727 -35.52 31.36 28.82
C SER A 727 -35.64 32.90 28.66
N GLU A 728 -34.54 33.64 28.66
CA GLU A 728 -34.52 35.05 28.37
C GLU A 728 -34.66 35.42 26.89
N TYR A 729 -34.60 34.44 26.01
CA TYR A 729 -34.71 34.64 24.58
C TYR A 729 -36.04 34.13 24.02
N PRO A 730 -37.05 34.97 23.91
CA PRO A 730 -38.35 34.56 23.43
C PRO A 730 -38.31 34.10 21.98
N VAL A 731 -38.85 32.94 21.72
CA VAL A 731 -39.01 32.41 20.39
C VAL A 731 -40.05 33.20 19.61
N LYS A 732 -39.67 33.83 18.48
CA LYS A 732 -40.52 34.65 17.66
C LYS A 732 -40.47 34.16 16.19
N GLY A 733 -41.22 34.80 15.30
CA GLY A 733 -41.09 34.49 13.88
C GLY A 733 -39.76 34.98 13.29
N ARG A 734 -39.29 34.30 12.24
CA ARG A 734 -38.09 34.70 11.49
C ARG A 734 -38.26 36.05 10.78
N GLY A 735 -37.16 36.74 10.46
CA GLY A 735 -37.15 37.98 9.71
C GLY A 735 -37.42 39.24 10.54
N GLY A 736 -37.45 39.10 11.88
CA GLY A 736 -37.55 40.23 12.81
C GLY A 736 -36.28 41.06 12.91
N LYS A 737 -36.36 42.27 13.58
CA LYS A 737 -35.19 43.12 13.85
C LYS A 737 -34.32 42.63 15.01
N GLY A 738 -34.74 41.57 15.71
CA GLY A 738 -34.05 41.04 16.87
C GLY A 738 -34.22 41.82 18.15
N ILE A 739 -33.75 41.26 19.26
CA ILE A 739 -33.69 41.83 20.59
C ILE A 739 -32.24 41.97 21.04
N LYS A 740 -31.97 42.85 21.98
CA LYS A 740 -30.63 43.09 22.50
C LYS A 740 -30.13 41.86 23.27
N THR A 741 -28.99 41.31 22.89
CA THR A 741 -28.33 40.16 23.52
C THR A 741 -27.06 40.52 24.29
N ALA A 742 -26.40 41.63 23.92
CA ALA A 742 -25.28 42.19 24.64
C ALA A 742 -25.36 43.73 24.62
N ASN A 743 -24.89 44.39 25.69
CA ASN A 743 -24.70 45.82 25.70
C ASN A 743 -23.30 46.16 25.17
N ILE A 744 -23.22 46.57 23.90
CA ILE A 744 -21.96 46.88 23.21
C ILE A 744 -21.52 48.30 23.58
N THR A 745 -20.27 48.46 23.99
CA THR A 745 -19.62 49.70 24.38
C THR A 745 -18.16 49.70 23.90
N GLU A 746 -17.50 50.82 23.92
CA GLU A 746 -16.08 50.90 23.59
C GLU A 746 -15.19 49.98 24.45
N LYS A 747 -15.65 49.66 25.66
CA LYS A 747 -14.91 48.82 26.63
C LYS A 747 -14.88 47.34 26.25
N ASN A 748 -16.01 46.80 25.82
CA ASN A 748 -16.13 45.34 25.51
C ASN A 748 -16.08 45.08 24.01
N GLY A 749 -16.26 46.09 23.17
CA GLY A 749 -16.27 45.93 21.72
C GLY A 749 -17.49 45.18 21.15
N PRO A 750 -17.64 45.10 19.85
CA PRO A 750 -18.74 44.38 19.21
C PRO A 750 -18.69 42.88 19.46
N LEU A 751 -19.75 42.16 19.08
CA LEU A 751 -19.88 40.72 19.27
C LEU A 751 -18.97 40.01 18.28
N ALA A 752 -18.11 39.10 18.75
CA ALA A 752 -17.29 38.19 17.96
C ALA A 752 -17.99 36.88 17.63
N GLY A 753 -18.86 36.42 18.55
CA GLY A 753 -19.60 35.18 18.32
C GLY A 753 -20.58 34.85 19.44
N LEU A 754 -21.43 33.86 19.18
CA LEU A 754 -22.32 33.25 20.18
C LEU A 754 -22.40 31.75 19.96
N THR A 755 -22.60 31.01 21.05
CA THR A 755 -22.86 29.54 21.04
C THR A 755 -23.76 29.17 22.22
N THR A 756 -24.25 27.94 22.24
CA THR A 756 -24.95 27.35 23.39
C THR A 756 -23.99 26.48 24.18
N VAL A 757 -24.17 26.46 25.50
CA VAL A 757 -23.33 25.70 26.43
C VAL A 757 -24.18 25.04 27.49
N SER A 758 -23.81 23.81 27.93
CA SER A 758 -24.50 23.06 28.98
C SER A 758 -23.96 23.33 30.40
N GLY A 759 -22.80 23.99 30.50
CA GLY A 759 -22.17 24.37 31.75
C GLY A 759 -20.99 23.48 32.18
N ASN A 760 -20.73 22.39 31.51
CA ASN A 760 -19.64 21.46 31.82
C ASN A 760 -18.50 21.48 30.83
N GLU A 761 -18.71 22.06 29.65
CA GLU A 761 -17.71 22.11 28.59
C GLU A 761 -16.58 23.09 28.90
N ASP A 762 -15.45 22.88 28.24
CA ASP A 762 -14.40 23.87 28.12
C ASP A 762 -14.60 24.74 26.87
N ILE A 763 -14.23 25.99 26.97
CA ILE A 763 -14.28 26.96 25.86
C ILE A 763 -12.86 27.34 25.45
N MET A 764 -12.59 27.23 24.17
CA MET A 764 -11.39 27.79 23.56
C MET A 764 -11.70 29.10 22.86
N LEU A 765 -10.97 30.16 23.20
CA LEU A 765 -10.99 31.45 22.51
C LEU A 765 -9.69 31.65 21.78
N ILE A 766 -9.78 32.18 20.58
CA ILE A 766 -8.62 32.41 19.72
C ILE A 766 -8.61 33.86 19.26
N THR A 767 -7.43 34.46 19.30
CA THR A 767 -7.21 35.83 18.83
C THR A 767 -6.62 35.83 17.41
N ASP A 768 -6.74 36.98 16.74
CA ASP A 768 -6.11 37.31 15.46
C ASP A 768 -4.57 37.18 15.45
N LYS A 769 -3.93 37.12 16.61
CA LYS A 769 -2.49 36.84 16.78
C LYS A 769 -2.17 35.36 17.16
N GLY A 770 -3.15 34.46 17.04
CA GLY A 770 -2.97 33.02 17.28
C GLY A 770 -2.81 32.63 18.74
N VAL A 771 -3.14 33.49 19.68
CA VAL A 771 -3.14 33.20 21.11
C VAL A 771 -4.44 32.47 21.45
N ILE A 772 -4.32 31.29 22.06
CA ILE A 772 -5.45 30.44 22.48
C ILE A 772 -5.54 30.41 24.01
N ILE A 773 -6.72 30.60 24.53
CA ILE A 773 -7.02 30.30 25.94
C ILE A 773 -8.13 29.24 26.02
N ARG A 774 -7.95 28.24 26.89
CA ARG A 774 -8.95 27.25 27.24
C ARG A 774 -9.37 27.46 28.70
N PHE A 775 -10.65 27.50 28.99
CA PHE A 775 -11.20 27.58 30.34
C PHE A 775 -12.54 26.90 30.43
N ASN A 776 -12.88 26.40 31.60
CA ASN A 776 -14.17 25.78 31.81
C ASN A 776 -15.29 26.82 31.82
N VAL A 777 -16.39 26.55 31.11
CA VAL A 777 -17.51 27.47 30.93
C VAL A 777 -18.19 27.80 32.23
N SER A 778 -18.18 26.95 33.25
CA SER A 778 -18.74 27.20 34.57
C SER A 778 -18.15 28.46 35.26
N THR A 779 -16.92 28.82 34.90
CA THR A 779 -16.23 30.00 35.44
C THR A 779 -16.76 31.34 34.88
N VAL A 780 -17.54 31.27 33.79
CA VAL A 780 -18.15 32.47 33.17
C VAL A 780 -19.40 32.86 33.93
N SER A 781 -19.53 34.14 34.27
CA SER A 781 -20.68 34.64 35.03
C SER A 781 -21.98 34.56 34.24
N GLN A 782 -23.03 34.04 34.86
CA GLN A 782 -24.39 34.05 34.34
C GLN A 782 -25.02 35.42 34.60
N THR A 783 -25.48 36.12 33.57
CA THR A 783 -26.07 37.45 33.69
C THR A 783 -27.15 37.68 32.64
N GLY A 784 -28.02 38.68 32.85
CA GLY A 784 -29.09 38.99 31.91
C GLY A 784 -28.61 39.51 30.55
N ARG A 785 -29.49 39.49 29.55
CA ARG A 785 -29.20 39.81 28.13
C ARG A 785 -28.55 41.16 27.91
N SER A 786 -28.99 42.20 28.64
CA SER A 786 -28.60 43.60 28.44
C SER A 786 -27.33 44.03 29.16
N THR A 787 -26.53 43.06 29.68
CA THR A 787 -25.30 43.36 30.44
C THR A 787 -24.08 43.39 29.54
N LEU A 788 -22.96 43.93 30.04
CA LEU A 788 -21.66 44.05 29.37
C LEU A 788 -20.87 42.71 29.35
N GLY A 789 -21.19 41.79 30.28
CA GLY A 789 -20.39 40.61 30.54
C GLY A 789 -19.14 40.88 31.40
N VAL A 790 -18.34 39.85 31.61
CA VAL A 790 -17.08 39.84 32.36
C VAL A 790 -15.92 39.60 31.45
N ARG A 791 -14.71 39.97 31.86
CA ARG A 791 -13.50 39.70 31.08
C ARG A 791 -13.16 38.19 31.17
N LEU A 792 -13.09 37.55 30.02
CA LEU A 792 -12.73 36.15 29.86
C LEU A 792 -11.25 35.96 29.52
N MET A 793 -10.70 36.90 28.70
CA MET A 793 -9.32 36.88 28.27
C MET A 793 -8.68 38.25 28.43
N LYS A 794 -7.42 38.31 28.86
CA LYS A 794 -6.64 39.55 28.87
C LYS A 794 -6.07 39.77 27.47
N MET A 795 -6.58 40.81 26.81
CA MET A 795 -6.17 41.19 25.47
C MET A 795 -4.93 42.08 25.47
N GLU A 796 -4.05 41.91 24.52
CA GLU A 796 -2.99 42.85 24.17
C GLU A 796 -3.57 43.99 23.32
N ALA A 797 -2.83 45.11 23.24
CA ALA A 797 -3.24 46.23 22.39
C ALA A 797 -3.35 45.77 20.93
N ASP A 798 -4.39 46.22 20.25
CA ASP A 798 -4.67 45.87 18.83
C ASP A 798 -4.86 44.37 18.55
N THR A 799 -5.35 43.60 19.50
CA THR A 799 -5.71 42.20 19.35
C THR A 799 -7.21 42.00 19.48
N LYS A 800 -7.81 41.13 18.69
CA LYS A 800 -9.24 40.81 18.72
C LYS A 800 -9.45 39.29 18.87
N VAL A 801 -10.52 38.92 19.58
CA VAL A 801 -11.02 37.54 19.52
C VAL A 801 -11.70 37.34 18.18
N VAL A 802 -11.30 36.27 17.47
CA VAL A 802 -11.76 35.98 16.11
C VAL A 802 -12.72 34.79 16.08
N THR A 803 -12.46 33.77 16.91
CA THR A 803 -13.30 32.54 16.94
C THR A 803 -13.33 31.93 18.33
N MET A 804 -14.32 31.07 18.54
CA MET A 804 -14.48 30.27 19.75
C MET A 804 -14.98 28.90 19.39
N ALA A 805 -14.64 27.89 20.23
CA ALA A 805 -15.18 26.55 20.15
C ALA A 805 -15.46 26.01 21.55
N ALA A 806 -16.55 25.24 21.68
CA ALA A 806 -16.77 24.37 22.83
C ALA A 806 -16.05 23.07 22.58
N VAL A 807 -15.34 22.57 23.59
CA VAL A 807 -14.60 21.31 23.56
C VAL A 807 -14.93 20.50 24.81
N GLU A 808 -14.75 19.19 24.75
CA GLU A 808 -14.94 18.36 25.93
C GLU A 808 -14.00 18.75 27.07
N PRO A 809 -14.45 18.64 28.34
CA PRO A 809 -13.62 18.98 29.49
C PRO A 809 -12.42 18.04 29.57
N GLU A 810 -11.29 18.59 30.06
CA GLU A 810 -10.10 17.81 30.33
C GLU A 810 -10.43 16.72 31.39
N ALA A 811 -10.15 15.44 31.08
CA ALA A 811 -10.34 14.34 32.03
C ALA A 811 -9.46 14.60 33.26
N VAL A 812 -10.07 14.73 34.45
CA VAL A 812 -9.35 14.85 35.70
C VAL A 812 -8.83 13.48 36.06
N GLU A 813 -7.56 13.21 35.82
CA GLU A 813 -6.88 12.07 36.45
C GLU A 813 -6.93 12.28 37.98
N GLN A 814 -7.73 11.49 38.65
CA GLN A 814 -7.69 11.40 40.11
C GLN A 814 -6.36 10.74 40.48
N THR A 815 -5.38 11.55 40.85
CA THR A 815 -4.21 11.11 41.61
C THR A 815 -4.74 10.60 42.98
N VAL A 816 -4.83 9.30 43.10
CA VAL A 816 -4.95 8.64 44.38
C VAL A 816 -3.63 8.84 45.10
N GLU A 817 -3.54 9.83 45.97
CA GLU A 817 -2.51 9.90 47.00
C GLU A 817 -2.70 8.70 47.94
N GLU A 818 -1.91 7.64 47.77
CA GLU A 818 -1.69 6.65 48.80
C GLU A 818 -0.97 7.35 49.96
N GLN A 819 -1.75 7.66 51.01
CA GLN A 819 -1.20 7.94 52.33
C GLN A 819 -0.54 6.66 52.85
N ALA A 820 0.77 6.59 52.73
CA ALA A 820 1.56 5.69 53.54
C ALA A 820 1.48 6.13 55.00
N THR A 821 0.67 5.43 55.77
CA THR A 821 0.77 5.44 57.24
C THR A 821 1.91 4.51 57.64
N GLU A 822 2.95 5.11 58.23
CA GLU A 822 3.94 4.43 59.07
C GLU A 822 3.25 3.67 60.21
N GLU A 823 3.57 2.38 60.38
CA GLU A 823 3.87 1.72 61.65
C GLU A 823 4.81 0.52 61.37
#